data_ae0c83fc4b0ddfc408c93e057b07377f
#
_entry.id   ae0c83fc4b0ddfc408c93e057b07377f
#
_cell.length_a   1.000
_cell.length_b   1.000
_cell.length_c   1.000
_cell.angle_alpha   90.00
_cell.angle_beta   90.00
_cell.angle_gamma   90.00
#
_symmetry.space_group_name_H-M   'P 1'
#
loop_
_entity.id
_entity.type
_entity.pdbx_description
1 polymer ?
#
loop_
_entity_poly.entity_id
_entity_poly.type
_entity_poly.pdbx_seq_one_letter_code
_entity_poly.pdbx_strand_id
1 'polypeptide(L)'
;TGGGKSLCYQLPALILDGTAIVISPLIALMKNQVDAMRSFSASEGVAHFMNSSLSKSDILKVKEDVLSGKTKLLYVAPESLTKESNIEFLRKVRISFFAVDEAHCISEWGHDFRTEYRKIRPIVEQIGKAPIIALTATATPKVQHDIQKNLDMLDAQVFKSSFNRSNLYYEVRPKVDPTKDIIKFIKNNEGKSGIIYCLSRKKVEELTEVLCVNGIKAAAYHAGMDASTRSANQDKFLMEEVNVIVATIAFGMGIDKPDVRFVIHYDIPKSLEGYYQETGRAGRDGGEGYCLTFYSYKDIQKLEKFMQGKPIAEQEIGKQLLMETVSYAETSLCRRKVLLHYFGENYDEENCGACDNCLFPKKEFEGKEYLIDALNVILEVKEKFKVDHMVNILLGETDSMIKSYHHDELESFGVGSEKNAQFWNMVFRRALIANYIEKDIEQYGVIKLTEKGHEFLKEPKDFMLMEDHNFEESEEKLQEKGGVSALDNTLFAILKDLRKKIAKKNNLPPYVIFQDPSLEDMCTNYPITLEELANIQGVGSGKAQKYGQEFVEVIKQYVEDNEIERAQDLVVKTVANKSKFKVYIIQNIDRQIDLEDIASAEGLTFEELIKEMEAIVFSGTKLNIDYYINQILDEEQQQEIMDYFMEAKSDNIGDAYEEFEGDYSEEDLRLMRLKLHSKHGN
;
A
#
# COMPACT_ATOMS: atom_id res chain seq x y z
N THR A 1 14.10 11.48 9.29
CA THR A 1 13.53 12.65 8.60
C THR A 1 13.20 13.74 9.62
N GLY A 2 13.37 15.03 9.26
CA GLY A 2 13.12 16.13 10.21
C GLY A 2 14.24 16.44 11.22
N GLY A 3 15.33 15.68 11.22
CA GLY A 3 16.45 15.83 12.20
C GLY A 3 17.46 16.93 11.87
N GLY A 4 17.13 17.93 11.04
CA GLY A 4 18.03 19.05 10.75
C GLY A 4 19.24 18.73 9.89
N LYS A 5 19.25 17.66 9.10
CA LYS A 5 20.39 17.26 8.24
C LYS A 5 20.89 18.38 7.34
N SER A 6 19.99 19.14 6.71
CA SER A 6 20.38 20.25 5.83
C SER A 6 21.18 21.30 6.58
N LEU A 7 20.87 21.56 7.84
CA LEU A 7 21.58 22.54 8.66
C LEU A 7 23.05 22.13 8.88
N CYS A 8 23.38 20.82 8.88
CA CYS A 8 24.74 20.31 9.08
C CYS A 8 25.70 20.75 7.96
N TYR A 9 25.21 21.06 6.76
CA TYR A 9 26.04 21.61 5.69
C TYR A 9 25.72 23.08 5.40
N GLN A 10 24.50 23.54 5.63
CA GLN A 10 24.13 24.94 5.36
C GLN A 10 24.87 25.91 6.28
N LEU A 11 24.90 25.65 7.57
CA LEU A 11 25.56 26.52 8.54
C LEU A 11 27.08 26.61 8.32
N PRO A 12 27.84 25.51 8.16
CA PRO A 12 29.26 25.59 7.80
C PRO A 12 29.51 26.32 6.47
N ALA A 13 28.67 26.11 5.47
CA ALA A 13 28.82 26.78 4.16
C ALA A 13 28.74 28.31 4.28
N LEU A 14 27.90 28.83 5.16
CA LEU A 14 27.78 30.27 5.38
C LEU A 14 29.00 30.87 6.10
N ILE A 15 29.64 30.08 6.96
CA ILE A 15 30.75 30.54 7.83
C ILE A 15 32.09 30.39 7.13
N LEU A 16 32.31 29.29 6.42
CA LEU A 16 33.57 28.96 5.77
C LEU A 16 33.83 29.80 4.53
N ASP A 17 35.10 30.00 4.22
CA ASP A 17 35.52 30.64 2.99
C ASP A 17 35.35 29.68 1.78
N GLY A 18 34.78 30.23 0.69
CA GLY A 18 34.52 29.48 -0.54
C GLY A 18 33.07 29.08 -0.68
N THR A 19 32.80 28.18 -1.61
CA THR A 19 31.48 27.64 -1.97
C THR A 19 31.37 26.17 -1.59
N ALA A 20 30.37 25.79 -0.85
CA ALA A 20 30.04 24.40 -0.61
C ALA A 20 29.27 23.82 -1.84
N ILE A 21 29.71 22.67 -2.32
CA ILE A 21 29.05 21.98 -3.43
C ILE A 21 28.16 20.89 -2.84
N VAL A 22 26.83 21.08 -2.97
CA VAL A 22 25.84 20.14 -2.45
C VAL A 22 25.33 19.26 -3.57
N ILE A 23 25.64 17.99 -3.52
CA ILE A 23 25.20 16.97 -4.50
C ILE A 23 23.86 16.42 -4.01
N SER A 24 22.79 16.65 -4.77
CA SER A 24 21.43 16.24 -4.40
C SER A 24 20.71 15.60 -5.60
N PRO A 25 19.86 14.56 -5.37
CA PRO A 25 19.32 13.75 -6.46
C PRO A 25 18.11 14.36 -7.16
N LEU A 26 17.49 15.38 -6.60
CA LEU A 26 16.19 15.89 -7.07
C LEU A 26 16.18 17.42 -7.29
N ILE A 27 15.74 17.81 -8.48
CA ILE A 27 15.61 19.21 -8.88
C ILE A 27 14.66 19.99 -7.95
N ALA A 28 13.51 19.40 -7.60
CA ALA A 28 12.53 20.04 -6.72
C ALA A 28 13.09 20.28 -5.31
N LEU A 29 13.83 19.30 -4.76
CA LEU A 29 14.48 19.44 -3.46
C LEU A 29 15.52 20.57 -3.48
N MET A 30 16.37 20.59 -4.51
CA MET A 30 17.37 21.66 -4.68
C MET A 30 16.72 23.04 -4.72
N LYS A 31 15.64 23.20 -5.49
CA LYS A 31 14.90 24.46 -5.58
C LYS A 31 14.39 24.89 -4.21
N ASN A 32 13.68 24.03 -3.50
CA ASN A 32 13.15 24.33 -2.16
C ASN A 32 14.25 24.75 -1.17
N GLN A 33 15.38 24.05 -1.18
CA GLN A 33 16.53 24.38 -0.33
C GLN A 33 17.15 25.74 -0.69
N VAL A 34 17.28 26.05 -1.97
CA VAL A 34 17.79 27.35 -2.44
C VAL A 34 16.82 28.47 -2.08
N ASP A 35 15.52 28.30 -2.29
CA ASP A 35 14.50 29.30 -1.98
C ASP A 35 14.47 29.57 -0.46
N ALA A 36 14.56 28.52 0.37
CA ALA A 36 14.67 28.65 1.81
C ALA A 36 15.93 29.44 2.22
N MET A 37 17.10 29.13 1.65
CA MET A 37 18.33 29.86 1.96
C MET A 37 18.28 31.33 1.55
N ARG A 38 17.67 31.62 0.41
CA ARG A 38 17.49 33.01 -0.09
C ARG A 38 16.54 33.79 0.80
N SER A 39 15.52 33.18 1.39
CA SER A 39 14.57 33.84 2.28
C SER A 39 15.22 34.29 3.61
N PHE A 40 16.30 33.61 4.04
CA PHE A 40 17.06 33.97 5.25
C PHE A 40 18.20 34.96 4.99
N SER A 41 18.53 35.24 3.71
CA SER A 41 19.66 36.08 3.34
C SER A 41 19.22 37.36 2.68
N ALA A 42 19.92 38.48 2.96
CA ALA A 42 19.76 39.72 2.22
C ALA A 42 20.29 39.66 0.77
N SER A 43 21.01 38.61 0.40
CA SER A 43 21.59 38.37 -0.91
C SER A 43 20.96 37.19 -1.63
N GLU A 44 20.27 37.40 -2.74
CA GLU A 44 19.73 36.33 -3.59
C GLU A 44 20.79 35.40 -4.17
N GLY A 45 22.05 35.84 -4.26
CA GLY A 45 23.17 35.06 -4.79
C GLY A 45 23.82 34.09 -3.76
N VAL A 46 23.36 34.08 -2.50
CA VAL A 46 23.94 33.22 -1.43
C VAL A 46 23.83 31.72 -1.77
N ALA A 47 22.77 31.32 -2.45
CA ALA A 47 22.56 29.95 -2.86
C ALA A 47 22.04 29.87 -4.30
N HIS A 48 22.58 28.91 -5.05
CA HIS A 48 22.14 28.60 -6.40
C HIS A 48 22.00 27.09 -6.60
N PHE A 49 21.27 26.69 -7.62
CA PHE A 49 21.30 25.33 -8.14
C PHE A 49 21.75 25.32 -9.60
N MET A 50 22.35 24.21 -10.03
CA MET A 50 22.79 23.99 -11.40
C MET A 50 22.29 22.64 -11.90
N ASN A 51 21.28 22.66 -12.75
CA ASN A 51 20.65 21.47 -13.34
C ASN A 51 20.20 21.72 -14.78
N SER A 52 19.57 20.73 -15.40
CA SER A 52 19.13 20.77 -16.81
C SER A 52 17.91 21.68 -17.07
N SER A 53 17.25 22.22 -16.04
CA SER A 53 16.09 23.08 -16.21
C SER A 53 16.41 24.58 -16.39
N LEU A 54 17.67 24.96 -16.13
CA LEU A 54 18.10 26.34 -16.24
C LEU A 54 18.36 26.76 -17.70
N SER A 55 18.03 28.01 -18.02
CA SER A 55 18.41 28.62 -19.28
C SER A 55 19.91 28.86 -19.36
N LYS A 56 20.46 29.07 -20.59
CA LYS A 56 21.87 29.38 -20.77
C LYS A 56 22.29 30.66 -20.05
N SER A 57 21.41 31.69 -20.04
CA SER A 57 21.64 32.96 -19.33
C SER A 57 21.73 32.75 -17.82
N ASP A 58 20.85 31.94 -17.25
CA ASP A 58 20.84 31.66 -15.82
C ASP A 58 22.09 30.89 -15.40
N ILE A 59 22.54 29.91 -16.22
CA ILE A 59 23.79 29.17 -15.98
C ILE A 59 24.99 30.15 -15.97
N LEU A 60 25.04 31.11 -16.86
CA LEU A 60 26.12 32.10 -16.88
C LEU A 60 26.13 32.94 -15.62
N LYS A 61 24.94 33.44 -15.18
CA LYS A 61 24.80 34.20 -13.94
C LYS A 61 25.21 33.39 -12.70
N VAL A 62 24.80 32.11 -12.63
CA VAL A 62 25.20 31.20 -11.54
C VAL A 62 26.73 31.06 -11.51
N LYS A 63 27.38 30.85 -12.68
CA LYS A 63 28.83 30.68 -12.75
C LYS A 63 29.58 31.97 -12.34
N GLU A 64 29.07 33.13 -12.71
CA GLU A 64 29.64 34.44 -12.33
C GLU A 64 29.52 34.64 -10.80
N ASP A 65 28.35 34.43 -10.21
CA ASP A 65 28.12 34.59 -8.76
C ASP A 65 28.99 33.59 -7.95
N VAL A 66 29.23 32.37 -8.44
CA VAL A 66 30.10 31.40 -7.82
C VAL A 66 31.57 31.81 -7.90
N LEU A 67 32.05 32.24 -9.09
CA LEU A 67 33.45 32.65 -9.28
C LEU A 67 33.80 33.92 -8.50
N SER A 68 32.83 34.84 -8.34
CA SER A 68 33.00 36.06 -7.53
C SER A 68 32.99 35.81 -6.03
N GLY A 69 32.69 34.56 -5.58
CA GLY A 69 32.60 34.21 -4.17
C GLY A 69 31.33 34.69 -3.46
N LYS A 70 30.36 35.17 -4.19
CA LYS A 70 29.05 35.60 -3.67
C LYS A 70 28.21 34.38 -3.25
N THR A 71 28.36 33.25 -3.95
CA THR A 71 27.61 32.01 -3.69
C THR A 71 28.31 31.18 -2.61
N LYS A 72 27.57 30.89 -1.53
CA LYS A 72 28.02 30.03 -0.43
C LYS A 72 27.60 28.55 -0.62
N LEU A 73 26.47 28.33 -1.29
CA LEU A 73 25.91 27.00 -1.54
C LEU A 73 25.55 26.84 -3.00
N LEU A 74 26.19 25.88 -3.66
CA LEU A 74 25.85 25.47 -5.04
C LEU A 74 25.30 24.05 -5.03
N TYR A 75 24.00 23.89 -5.28
CA TYR A 75 23.36 22.57 -5.43
C TYR A 75 23.52 22.06 -6.85
N VAL A 76 23.97 20.82 -6.98
CA VAL A 76 24.27 20.21 -8.28
C VAL A 76 23.67 18.80 -8.33
N ALA A 77 23.02 18.46 -9.44
CA ALA A 77 22.57 17.10 -9.69
C ALA A 77 23.78 16.20 -10.04
N PRO A 78 23.84 14.94 -9.58
CA PRO A 78 24.95 14.03 -9.85
C PRO A 78 25.20 13.87 -11.36
N GLU A 79 24.17 13.82 -12.20
CA GLU A 79 24.28 13.76 -13.66
C GLU A 79 24.94 15.03 -14.26
N SER A 80 24.80 16.16 -13.59
CA SER A 80 25.43 17.41 -14.00
C SER A 80 26.91 17.45 -13.66
N LEU A 81 27.32 16.78 -12.59
CA LEU A 81 28.74 16.68 -12.21
C LEU A 81 29.55 15.87 -13.21
N THR A 82 28.97 14.91 -13.92
CA THR A 82 29.69 14.07 -14.92
C THR A 82 30.06 14.83 -16.18
N LYS A 83 29.57 16.06 -16.40
CA LYS A 83 29.87 16.87 -17.59
C LYS A 83 31.22 17.54 -17.45
N GLU A 84 32.13 17.31 -18.39
CA GLU A 84 33.50 17.85 -18.37
C GLU A 84 33.52 19.39 -18.20
N SER A 85 32.61 20.10 -18.90
CA SER A 85 32.51 21.55 -18.78
C SER A 85 32.14 22.05 -17.37
N ASN A 86 31.50 21.21 -16.55
CA ASN A 86 31.17 21.55 -15.16
C ASN A 86 32.34 21.19 -14.23
N ILE A 87 33.08 20.09 -14.53
CA ILE A 87 34.31 19.73 -13.83
C ILE A 87 35.34 20.83 -14.02
N GLU A 88 35.61 21.28 -15.27
CA GLU A 88 36.51 22.38 -15.58
C GLU A 88 36.11 23.70 -14.91
N PHE A 89 34.84 23.98 -14.83
CA PHE A 89 34.33 25.15 -14.10
C PHE A 89 34.61 25.04 -12.60
N LEU A 90 34.29 23.89 -11.98
CA LEU A 90 34.44 23.68 -10.53
C LEU A 90 35.92 23.66 -10.11
N ARG A 91 36.86 23.25 -10.98
CA ARG A 91 38.30 23.38 -10.73
C ARG A 91 38.76 24.82 -10.50
N LYS A 92 38.04 25.80 -10.99
CA LYS A 92 38.35 27.24 -10.83
C LYS A 92 37.70 27.84 -9.58
N VAL A 93 36.83 27.09 -8.91
CA VAL A 93 36.07 27.55 -7.73
C VAL A 93 36.84 27.24 -6.47
N ARG A 94 36.91 28.16 -5.54
CA ARG A 94 37.38 27.88 -4.18
C ARG A 94 36.28 27.10 -3.45
N ILE A 95 36.44 25.78 -3.39
CA ILE A 95 35.46 24.89 -2.75
C ILE A 95 35.79 24.76 -1.27
N SER A 96 34.78 25.01 -0.39
CA SER A 96 34.91 24.83 1.04
C SER A 96 34.81 23.35 1.45
N PHE A 97 33.83 22.64 0.91
CA PHE A 97 33.61 21.19 1.07
C PHE A 97 32.58 20.68 0.07
N PHE A 98 32.47 19.35 -0.06
CA PHE A 98 31.40 18.68 -0.76
C PHE A 98 30.40 18.10 0.23
N ALA A 99 29.10 18.31 0.01
CA ALA A 99 28.03 17.65 0.76
C ALA A 99 27.28 16.68 -0.17
N VAL A 100 27.27 15.40 0.18
CA VAL A 100 26.50 14.37 -0.54
C VAL A 100 25.21 14.15 0.20
N ASP A 101 24.13 14.78 -0.28
CA ASP A 101 22.80 14.62 0.28
C ASP A 101 22.16 13.34 -0.27
N GLU A 102 21.26 12.73 0.52
CA GLU A 102 20.65 11.44 0.25
C GLU A 102 21.71 10.37 -0.15
N ALA A 103 22.80 10.29 0.60
CA ALA A 103 23.94 9.45 0.31
C ALA A 103 23.61 7.95 0.20
N HIS A 104 22.46 7.50 0.73
CA HIS A 104 21.97 6.14 0.56
C HIS A 104 21.76 5.73 -0.90
N CYS A 105 21.60 6.72 -1.81
CA CYS A 105 21.52 6.46 -3.26
C CYS A 105 22.79 5.79 -3.84
N ILE A 106 23.90 5.77 -3.11
CA ILE A 106 25.14 5.11 -3.54
C ILE A 106 25.09 3.58 -3.43
N SER A 107 24.23 3.06 -2.55
CA SER A 107 24.13 1.64 -2.23
C SER A 107 23.04 0.95 -3.05
N GLU A 108 23.34 -0.22 -3.62
CA GLU A 108 22.36 -1.08 -4.28
C GLU A 108 21.30 -1.61 -3.30
N TRP A 109 21.64 -1.62 -2.02
CA TRP A 109 20.73 -1.99 -0.93
C TRP A 109 19.87 -0.81 -0.43
N GLY A 110 20.14 0.40 -0.95
CA GLY A 110 19.31 1.57 -0.69
C GLY A 110 18.03 1.51 -1.53
N HIS A 111 16.96 2.05 -1.01
CA HIS A 111 15.64 2.04 -1.67
C HIS A 111 15.55 2.90 -2.95
N ASP A 112 16.51 3.79 -3.21
CA ASP A 112 16.62 4.66 -4.39
C ASP A 112 18.08 4.65 -4.93
N PHE A 113 18.55 3.47 -5.32
CA PHE A 113 19.90 3.34 -5.89
C PHE A 113 20.04 4.11 -7.19
N ARG A 114 21.17 4.85 -7.32
CA ARG A 114 21.52 5.64 -8.50
C ARG A 114 22.98 5.43 -8.87
N THR A 115 23.22 4.92 -10.07
CA THR A 115 24.58 4.62 -10.57
C THR A 115 25.48 5.86 -10.61
N GLU A 116 24.90 7.05 -10.80
CA GLU A 116 25.62 8.33 -10.82
C GLU A 116 26.27 8.65 -9.47
N TYR A 117 25.69 8.22 -8.36
CA TYR A 117 26.26 8.42 -7.03
C TYR A 117 27.59 7.68 -6.83
N ARG A 118 27.81 6.54 -7.48
CA ARG A 118 29.10 5.82 -7.46
C ARG A 118 30.21 6.55 -8.18
N LYS A 119 29.87 7.50 -9.05
CA LYS A 119 30.86 8.33 -9.79
C LYS A 119 31.29 9.56 -9.00
N ILE A 120 30.64 9.88 -7.87
CA ILE A 120 30.90 11.11 -7.09
C ILE A 120 32.35 11.17 -6.62
N ARG A 121 32.88 10.12 -6.00
CA ARG A 121 34.24 10.13 -5.46
C ARG A 121 35.29 10.37 -6.54
N PRO A 122 35.33 9.64 -7.66
CA PRO A 122 36.28 9.90 -8.76
C PRO A 122 36.17 11.31 -9.33
N ILE A 123 34.96 11.89 -9.40
CA ILE A 123 34.74 13.24 -9.92
C ILE A 123 35.25 14.29 -8.92
N VAL A 124 34.98 14.14 -7.63
CA VAL A 124 35.48 15.01 -6.58
C VAL A 124 36.99 15.07 -6.60
N GLU A 125 37.70 13.94 -6.79
CA GLU A 125 39.15 13.86 -6.90
C GLU A 125 39.66 14.61 -8.14
N GLN A 126 38.93 14.60 -9.25
CA GLN A 126 39.29 15.34 -10.46
C GLN A 126 39.11 16.85 -10.28
N ILE A 127 38.14 17.28 -9.51
CA ILE A 127 37.88 18.70 -9.24
C ILE A 127 38.91 19.29 -8.29
N GLY A 128 39.17 18.61 -7.16
CA GLY A 128 40.18 19.05 -6.19
C GLY A 128 39.95 18.45 -4.80
N LYS A 129 40.96 18.57 -3.95
CA LYS A 129 40.92 18.08 -2.57
C LYS A 129 40.10 19.05 -1.69
N ALA A 130 38.95 18.60 -1.22
CA ALA A 130 38.11 19.29 -0.20
C ALA A 130 37.47 18.24 0.71
N PRO A 131 37.13 18.59 1.96
CA PRO A 131 36.38 17.70 2.84
C PRO A 131 35.05 17.23 2.22
N ILE A 132 34.63 16.01 2.58
CA ILE A 132 33.33 15.46 2.17
C ILE A 132 32.49 15.20 3.42
N ILE A 133 31.23 15.61 3.39
CA ILE A 133 30.20 15.22 4.35
C ILE A 133 29.12 14.45 3.61
N ALA A 134 28.76 13.27 4.09
CA ALA A 134 27.68 12.44 3.54
C ALA A 134 26.50 12.40 4.52
N LEU A 135 25.31 12.64 4.01
CA LEU A 135 24.09 12.73 4.83
C LEU A 135 22.98 11.86 4.26
N THR A 136 22.29 11.18 5.15
CA THR A 136 21.11 10.39 4.79
C THR A 136 20.14 10.29 5.97
N ALA A 137 18.86 10.07 5.69
CA ALA A 137 17.84 9.80 6.70
C ALA A 137 17.64 8.30 6.96
N THR A 138 18.01 7.46 6.01
CA THR A 138 17.67 6.05 5.95
C THR A 138 18.90 5.25 5.55
N ALA A 139 19.70 4.84 6.51
CA ALA A 139 20.86 4.00 6.27
C ALA A 139 20.88 2.85 7.29
N THR A 140 20.59 1.64 6.81
CA THR A 140 20.91 0.42 7.56
C THR A 140 22.43 0.28 7.74
N PRO A 141 22.93 -0.55 8.66
CA PRO A 141 24.36 -0.76 8.84
C PRO A 141 25.09 -1.08 7.53
N LYS A 142 24.47 -1.88 6.66
CA LYS A 142 25.01 -2.21 5.33
C LYS A 142 25.10 -1.01 4.40
N VAL A 143 24.03 -0.23 4.30
CA VAL A 143 23.99 1.00 3.49
C VAL A 143 25.03 2.01 4.00
N GLN A 144 25.19 2.13 5.33
CA GLN A 144 26.19 2.99 5.93
C GLN A 144 27.62 2.57 5.54
N HIS A 145 27.93 1.27 5.61
CA HIS A 145 29.22 0.74 5.18
C HIS A 145 29.47 0.99 3.68
N ASP A 146 28.46 0.78 2.84
CA ASP A 146 28.55 1.06 1.39
C ASP A 146 28.80 2.55 1.10
N ILE A 147 28.16 3.46 1.84
CA ILE A 147 28.42 4.91 1.71
C ILE A 147 29.91 5.20 2.03
N GLN A 148 30.39 4.74 3.18
CA GLN A 148 31.76 4.96 3.60
C GLN A 148 32.78 4.38 2.59
N LYS A 149 32.54 3.15 2.11
CA LYS A 149 33.41 2.46 1.14
C LYS A 149 33.43 3.18 -0.21
N ASN A 150 32.27 3.51 -0.79
CA ASN A 150 32.21 4.10 -2.12
C ASN A 150 32.67 5.58 -2.16
N LEU A 151 32.59 6.28 -1.03
CA LEU A 151 33.12 7.64 -0.91
C LEU A 151 34.56 7.69 -0.37
N ASP A 152 35.20 6.52 -0.15
CA ASP A 152 36.52 6.39 0.44
C ASP A 152 36.64 7.13 1.79
N MET A 153 35.71 6.81 2.69
CA MET A 153 35.50 7.47 4.00
C MET A 153 35.39 6.44 5.14
N LEU A 154 36.11 5.30 5.05
CA LEU A 154 36.03 4.23 6.05
C LEU A 154 36.46 4.71 7.45
N ASP A 155 37.43 5.63 7.51
CA ASP A 155 37.90 6.22 8.77
C ASP A 155 37.16 7.48 9.18
N ALA A 156 36.10 7.86 8.47
CA ALA A 156 35.31 9.06 8.77
C ALA A 156 34.50 8.90 10.07
N GLN A 157 34.40 9.98 10.81
CA GLN A 157 33.56 10.01 12.00
C GLN A 157 32.08 9.90 11.62
N VAL A 158 31.37 8.97 12.24
CA VAL A 158 29.95 8.73 12.01
C VAL A 158 29.11 9.27 13.16
N PHE A 159 28.13 10.10 12.83
CA PHE A 159 27.17 10.61 13.77
C PHE A 159 25.80 10.00 13.47
N LYS A 160 25.26 9.26 14.42
CA LYS A 160 23.92 8.66 14.32
C LYS A 160 22.95 9.32 15.28
N SER A 161 21.82 9.74 14.81
CA SER A 161 20.65 10.04 15.62
C SER A 161 19.75 8.81 15.69
N SER A 162 19.01 8.66 16.77
CA SER A 162 18.03 7.59 16.88
C SER A 162 17.02 7.62 15.73
N PHE A 163 16.63 6.44 15.22
CA PHE A 163 15.53 6.26 14.29
C PHE A 163 14.17 6.28 14.99
N ASN A 164 14.15 6.29 16.32
CA ASN A 164 12.90 6.31 17.08
C ASN A 164 12.15 7.63 16.89
N ARG A 165 10.90 7.50 16.48
CA ARG A 165 9.93 8.59 16.38
C ARG A 165 8.80 8.31 17.37
N SER A 166 9.00 8.70 18.63
CA SER A 166 8.09 8.40 19.76
C SER A 166 6.68 8.97 19.54
N ASN A 167 6.57 10.05 18.77
CA ASN A 167 5.31 10.72 18.43
C ASN A 167 4.50 10.04 17.30
N LEU A 168 5.00 8.95 16.70
CA LEU A 168 4.29 8.25 15.64
C LEU A 168 3.62 6.98 16.18
N TYR A 169 2.35 6.81 15.84
CA TYR A 169 1.60 5.57 16.02
C TYR A 169 1.66 4.73 14.74
N TYR A 170 1.90 3.42 14.88
CA TYR A 170 2.00 2.49 13.75
C TYR A 170 0.91 1.42 13.81
N GLU A 171 0.22 1.21 12.69
CA GLU A 171 -0.82 0.20 12.55
C GLU A 171 -0.80 -0.46 11.18
N VAL A 172 -1.04 -1.78 11.15
CA VAL A 172 -1.25 -2.55 9.92
C VAL A 172 -2.62 -3.23 9.98
N ARG A 173 -3.42 -3.03 8.94
CA ARG A 173 -4.76 -3.62 8.80
C ARG A 173 -4.86 -4.51 7.58
N PRO A 174 -5.72 -5.56 7.61
CA PRO A 174 -6.06 -6.32 6.40
C PRO A 174 -6.71 -5.40 5.36
N LYS A 175 -6.40 -5.64 4.08
CA LYS A 175 -6.89 -4.82 2.96
C LYS A 175 -8.21 -5.36 2.40
N VAL A 176 -9.29 -5.27 3.17
CA VAL A 176 -10.62 -5.77 2.77
C VAL A 176 -11.42 -4.68 2.05
N ASP A 177 -11.72 -3.58 2.72
CA ASP A 177 -12.34 -2.39 2.12
C ASP A 177 -11.56 -1.12 2.50
N PRO A 178 -10.33 -0.98 1.98
CA PRO A 178 -9.45 0.09 2.40
C PRO A 178 -9.98 1.47 2.06
N THR A 179 -10.81 1.60 1.02
CA THR A 179 -11.39 2.89 0.63
C THR A 179 -12.38 3.39 1.68
N LYS A 180 -13.26 2.53 2.16
CA LYS A 180 -14.23 2.84 3.22
C LYS A 180 -13.52 3.18 4.53
N ASP A 181 -12.52 2.38 4.90
CA ASP A 181 -11.72 2.61 6.11
C ASP A 181 -10.97 3.94 6.07
N ILE A 182 -10.40 4.30 4.92
CA ILE A 182 -9.71 5.59 4.71
C ILE A 182 -10.69 6.74 4.86
N ILE A 183 -11.86 6.68 4.24
CA ILE A 183 -12.86 7.75 4.34
C ILE A 183 -13.31 7.90 5.79
N LYS A 184 -13.62 6.79 6.48
CA LYS A 184 -13.99 6.81 7.91
C LYS A 184 -12.86 7.41 8.76
N PHE A 185 -11.61 6.99 8.52
CA PHE A 185 -10.45 7.52 9.23
C PHE A 185 -10.30 9.03 9.04
N ILE A 186 -10.37 9.54 7.80
CA ILE A 186 -10.22 10.98 7.51
C ILE A 186 -11.35 11.79 8.12
N LYS A 187 -12.60 11.31 8.06
CA LYS A 187 -13.74 12.00 8.66
C LYS A 187 -13.62 12.07 10.19
N ASN A 188 -13.11 11.03 10.84
CA ASN A 188 -12.81 11.04 12.28
C ASN A 188 -11.61 11.95 12.63
N ASN A 189 -10.85 12.38 11.63
CA ASN A 189 -9.71 13.28 11.74
C ASN A 189 -9.91 14.55 10.89
N GLU A 190 -11.12 15.07 10.85
CA GLU A 190 -11.46 16.24 10.03
C GLU A 190 -10.55 17.44 10.32
N GLY A 191 -10.18 18.15 9.27
CA GLY A 191 -9.26 19.30 9.34
C GLY A 191 -7.77 18.95 9.46
N LYS A 192 -7.41 17.68 9.70
CA LYS A 192 -6.00 17.26 9.77
C LYS A 192 -5.43 17.02 8.38
N SER A 193 -4.17 17.41 8.19
CA SER A 193 -3.42 17.17 6.95
C SER A 193 -2.88 15.74 6.89
N GLY A 194 -2.97 15.10 5.72
CA GLY A 194 -2.46 13.74 5.54
C GLY A 194 -2.03 13.39 4.12
N ILE A 195 -1.27 12.30 4.03
CA ILE A 195 -0.76 11.77 2.77
C ILE A 195 -1.20 10.31 2.63
N ILE A 196 -1.68 9.93 1.45
CA ILE A 196 -2.06 8.55 1.14
C ILE A 196 -1.19 8.06 -0.02
N TYR A 197 -0.44 6.98 0.20
CA TYR A 197 0.42 6.38 -0.81
C TYR A 197 -0.26 5.20 -1.50
N CYS A 198 -0.22 5.19 -2.85
CA CYS A 198 -0.69 4.11 -3.71
C CYS A 198 0.41 3.68 -4.68
N LEU A 199 0.43 2.40 -5.07
CA LEU A 199 1.40 1.85 -6.02
C LEU A 199 1.17 2.35 -7.45
N SER A 200 -0.07 2.57 -7.87
CA SER A 200 -0.39 2.91 -9.27
C SER A 200 -0.97 4.31 -9.42
N ARG A 201 -0.64 4.96 -10.55
CA ARG A 201 -1.19 6.28 -10.94
C ARG A 201 -2.72 6.24 -11.04
N LYS A 202 -3.26 5.19 -11.66
CA LYS A 202 -4.70 4.98 -11.79
C LYS A 202 -5.39 4.96 -10.42
N LYS A 203 -4.84 4.22 -9.45
CA LYS A 203 -5.42 4.17 -8.10
C LYS A 203 -5.34 5.52 -7.38
N VAL A 204 -4.29 6.31 -7.61
CA VAL A 204 -4.19 7.69 -7.08
C VAL A 204 -5.34 8.55 -7.59
N GLU A 205 -5.62 8.52 -8.90
CA GLU A 205 -6.71 9.30 -9.51
C GLU A 205 -8.08 8.83 -9.00
N GLU A 206 -8.34 7.52 -9.05
CA GLU A 206 -9.60 6.92 -8.57
C GLU A 206 -9.88 7.24 -7.09
N LEU A 207 -8.89 7.05 -6.23
CA LEU A 207 -9.06 7.30 -4.79
C LEU A 207 -9.25 8.79 -4.51
N THR A 208 -8.53 9.68 -5.20
CA THR A 208 -8.72 11.13 -5.08
C THR A 208 -10.15 11.52 -5.44
N GLU A 209 -10.67 11.01 -6.54
CA GLU A 209 -12.03 11.28 -6.99
C GLU A 209 -13.06 10.81 -5.95
N VAL A 210 -12.90 9.58 -5.44
CA VAL A 210 -13.76 9.04 -4.39
C VAL A 210 -13.71 9.89 -3.12
N LEU A 211 -12.54 10.36 -2.70
CA LEU A 211 -12.41 11.24 -1.53
C LEU A 211 -13.15 12.57 -1.75
N CYS A 212 -12.97 13.18 -2.92
CA CYS A 212 -13.60 14.46 -3.25
C CYS A 212 -15.14 14.37 -3.26
N VAL A 213 -15.74 13.32 -3.83
CA VAL A 213 -17.21 13.16 -3.83
C VAL A 213 -17.78 12.87 -2.43
N ASN A 214 -16.91 12.40 -1.52
CA ASN A 214 -17.27 12.21 -0.10
C ASN A 214 -17.01 13.47 0.75
N GLY A 215 -16.74 14.62 0.11
CA GLY A 215 -16.57 15.90 0.79
C GLY A 215 -15.17 16.12 1.37
N ILE A 216 -14.20 15.24 1.09
CA ILE A 216 -12.82 15.37 1.55
C ILE A 216 -12.05 16.20 0.53
N LYS A 217 -11.41 17.30 0.98
CA LYS A 217 -10.55 18.12 0.15
C LYS A 217 -9.25 17.39 -0.14
N ALA A 218 -9.19 16.70 -1.28
CA ALA A 218 -8.05 15.91 -1.70
C ALA A 218 -7.51 16.34 -3.07
N ALA A 219 -6.21 16.10 -3.32
CA ALA A 219 -5.59 16.29 -4.62
C ALA A 219 -4.66 15.14 -4.97
N ALA A 220 -4.58 14.78 -6.26
CA ALA A 220 -3.72 13.74 -6.78
C ALA A 220 -2.29 14.26 -7.02
N TYR A 221 -1.29 13.36 -6.84
CA TYR A 221 0.10 13.65 -7.18
C TYR A 221 0.84 12.42 -7.67
N HIS A 222 1.27 12.41 -8.92
CA HIS A 222 2.10 11.34 -9.48
C HIS A 222 2.92 11.82 -10.69
N ALA A 223 3.96 11.08 -11.04
CA ALA A 223 4.90 11.45 -12.11
C ALA A 223 4.28 11.54 -13.53
N GLY A 224 3.09 10.97 -13.74
CA GLY A 224 2.37 11.05 -15.02
C GLY A 224 1.63 12.37 -15.25
N MET A 225 1.49 13.21 -14.20
CA MET A 225 0.89 14.54 -14.33
C MET A 225 1.92 15.52 -14.90
N ASP A 226 1.44 16.57 -15.59
CA ASP A 226 2.31 17.66 -16.02
C ASP A 226 2.92 18.42 -14.83
N ALA A 227 4.03 19.11 -15.07
CA ALA A 227 4.79 19.76 -14.01
C ALA A 227 4.02 20.91 -13.34
N SER A 228 3.19 21.63 -14.09
CA SER A 228 2.39 22.75 -13.58
C SER A 228 1.29 22.27 -12.64
N THR A 229 0.56 21.25 -13.01
CA THR A 229 -0.48 20.61 -12.16
C THR A 229 0.12 20.01 -10.89
N ARG A 230 1.28 19.34 -10.98
CA ARG A 230 1.97 18.83 -9.79
C ARG A 230 2.36 19.94 -8.82
N SER A 231 2.94 21.03 -9.35
CA SER A 231 3.30 22.19 -8.52
C SER A 231 2.06 22.80 -7.87
N ALA A 232 0.99 23.03 -8.65
CA ALA A 232 -0.25 23.59 -8.13
C ALA A 232 -0.90 22.73 -7.04
N ASN A 233 -0.93 21.40 -7.20
CA ASN A 233 -1.48 20.50 -6.19
C ASN A 233 -0.61 20.45 -4.92
N GLN A 234 0.71 20.54 -5.07
CA GLN A 234 1.62 20.66 -3.94
C GLN A 234 1.40 21.98 -3.19
N ASP A 235 1.27 23.10 -3.90
CA ASP A 235 1.04 24.41 -3.30
C ASP A 235 -0.30 24.45 -2.58
N LYS A 236 -1.38 23.88 -3.16
CA LYS A 236 -2.68 23.75 -2.48
C LYS A 236 -2.59 22.98 -1.16
N PHE A 237 -1.76 21.94 -1.09
CA PHE A 237 -1.55 21.17 0.13
C PHE A 237 -0.74 21.96 1.17
N LEU A 238 0.30 22.69 0.74
CA LEU A 238 1.10 23.54 1.62
C LEU A 238 0.30 24.73 2.17
N MET A 239 -0.61 25.29 1.35
CA MET A 239 -1.49 26.43 1.73
C MET A 239 -2.80 25.99 2.39
N GLU A 240 -2.95 24.69 2.68
CA GLU A 240 -4.15 24.12 3.35
C GLU A 240 -5.47 24.29 2.57
N GLU A 241 -5.38 24.53 1.27
CA GLU A 241 -6.56 24.54 0.38
C GLU A 241 -7.11 23.10 0.21
N VAL A 242 -6.22 22.12 0.25
CA VAL A 242 -6.54 20.69 0.35
C VAL A 242 -5.86 20.08 1.58
N ASN A 243 -6.57 19.18 2.26
CA ASN A 243 -6.09 18.53 3.47
C ASN A 243 -5.38 17.22 3.20
N VAL A 244 -5.67 16.57 2.08
CA VAL A 244 -5.16 15.24 1.76
C VAL A 244 -4.50 15.24 0.39
N ILE A 245 -3.31 14.67 0.33
CA ILE A 245 -2.67 14.31 -0.95
C ILE A 245 -2.75 12.78 -1.11
N VAL A 246 -3.28 12.35 -2.24
CA VAL A 246 -3.19 10.95 -2.69
C VAL A 246 -2.08 10.87 -3.72
N ALA A 247 -1.07 10.03 -3.48
CA ALA A 247 0.12 10.07 -4.29
C ALA A 247 0.75 8.69 -4.54
N THR A 248 1.59 8.61 -5.58
CA THR A 248 2.64 7.60 -5.66
C THR A 248 3.88 8.06 -4.90
N ILE A 249 4.91 7.22 -4.83
CA ILE A 249 6.23 7.57 -4.25
C ILE A 249 6.84 8.84 -4.86
N ALA A 250 6.30 9.35 -5.97
CA ALA A 250 6.73 10.61 -6.58
C ALA A 250 6.45 11.84 -5.67
N PHE A 251 5.46 11.75 -4.77
CA PHE A 251 5.23 12.72 -3.70
C PHE A 251 6.12 12.36 -2.53
N GLY A 252 7.39 12.62 -2.67
CA GLY A 252 8.41 12.09 -1.78
C GLY A 252 9.39 13.15 -1.33
N MET A 253 10.64 12.96 -1.73
CA MET A 253 11.75 13.82 -1.34
C MET A 253 11.47 15.28 -1.69
N GLY A 254 11.69 16.20 -0.73
CA GLY A 254 11.55 17.65 -0.95
C GLY A 254 10.24 18.27 -0.44
N ILE A 255 9.31 17.49 0.09
CA ILE A 255 8.10 18.03 0.71
C ILE A 255 8.33 18.25 2.19
N ASP A 256 8.22 19.51 2.59
CA ASP A 256 8.47 19.95 3.96
C ASP A 256 7.24 20.66 4.55
N LYS A 257 6.16 19.87 4.77
CA LYS A 257 5.01 20.28 5.58
C LYS A 257 5.17 19.65 6.97
N PRO A 258 5.37 20.46 8.03
CA PRO A 258 5.70 19.94 9.34
C PRO A 258 4.54 19.26 10.07
N ASP A 259 3.32 19.69 9.80
CA ASP A 259 2.07 19.38 10.50
C ASP A 259 1.23 18.29 9.80
N VAL A 260 1.84 17.40 9.05
CA VAL A 260 1.16 16.19 8.53
C VAL A 260 0.79 15.29 9.72
N ARG A 261 -0.49 15.00 9.90
CA ARG A 261 -1.00 14.22 11.04
C ARG A 261 -1.19 12.75 10.75
N PHE A 262 -1.32 12.36 9.49
CA PHE A 262 -1.39 10.95 9.13
C PHE A 262 -0.72 10.65 7.79
N VAL A 263 -0.15 9.45 7.72
CA VAL A 263 0.35 8.84 6.49
C VAL A 263 -0.31 7.47 6.36
N ILE A 264 -1.01 7.27 5.26
CA ILE A 264 -1.71 6.02 4.97
C ILE A 264 -1.06 5.36 3.75
N HIS A 265 -0.71 4.08 3.89
CA HIS A 265 -0.31 3.25 2.77
C HIS A 265 -1.52 2.41 2.32
N TYR A 266 -2.12 2.80 1.18
CA TYR A 266 -3.16 2.01 0.53
C TYR A 266 -2.63 0.66 0.04
N ASP A 267 -1.40 0.66 -0.43
CA ASP A 267 -0.62 -0.51 -0.82
C ASP A 267 0.67 -0.54 0.01
N ILE A 268 1.14 -1.74 0.36
CA ILE A 268 2.38 -1.90 1.11
C ILE A 268 3.59 -1.38 0.30
N PRO A 269 4.54 -0.66 0.90
CA PRO A 269 5.73 -0.18 0.21
C PRO A 269 6.70 -1.32 -0.13
N LYS A 270 7.65 -1.05 -1.04
CA LYS A 270 8.63 -2.02 -1.54
C LYS A 270 9.70 -2.40 -0.52
N SER A 271 9.97 -1.53 0.45
CA SER A 271 11.02 -1.70 1.45
C SER A 271 10.69 -0.93 2.73
N LEU A 272 11.28 -1.34 3.84
CA LEU A 272 11.14 -0.65 5.13
C LEU A 272 11.82 0.71 5.16
N GLU A 273 12.88 0.93 4.36
CA GLU A 273 13.47 2.27 4.21
C GLU A 273 12.49 3.25 3.58
N GLY A 274 11.83 2.82 2.48
CA GLY A 274 10.77 3.61 1.85
C GLY A 274 9.63 3.88 2.83
N TYR A 275 9.17 2.85 3.52
CA TYR A 275 8.15 2.98 4.56
C TYR A 275 8.53 3.99 5.65
N TYR A 276 9.75 3.89 6.18
CA TYR A 276 10.25 4.81 7.21
C TYR A 276 10.37 6.24 6.69
N GLN A 277 10.81 6.42 5.44
CA GLN A 277 10.91 7.73 4.82
C GLN A 277 9.54 8.38 4.60
N GLU A 278 8.55 7.59 4.17
CA GLU A 278 7.19 8.01 3.89
C GLU A 278 6.42 8.30 5.19
N THR A 279 6.44 7.39 6.15
CA THR A 279 5.82 7.59 7.49
C THR A 279 6.49 8.71 8.26
N GLY A 280 7.81 8.89 8.09
CA GLY A 280 8.59 9.96 8.69
C GLY A 280 8.17 11.39 8.29
N ARG A 281 7.22 11.54 7.34
CA ARG A 281 6.60 12.83 6.99
C ARG A 281 5.59 13.27 8.02
N ALA A 282 4.97 12.32 8.74
CA ALA A 282 4.05 12.65 9.81
C ALA A 282 4.77 13.25 11.02
N GLY A 283 4.14 14.23 11.65
CA GLY A 283 4.57 14.80 12.92
C GLY A 283 6.00 15.34 12.95
N ARG A 284 6.47 16.01 11.89
CA ARG A 284 7.81 16.62 11.86
C ARG A 284 7.98 17.74 12.86
N ASP A 285 6.92 18.41 13.23
CA ASP A 285 6.84 19.43 14.27
C ASP A 285 6.85 18.87 15.69
N GLY A 286 6.98 17.55 15.87
CA GLY A 286 6.91 16.86 17.16
C GLY A 286 5.48 16.53 17.62
N GLY A 287 4.46 16.98 16.89
CA GLY A 287 3.07 16.60 17.13
C GLY A 287 2.80 15.14 16.79
N GLU A 288 1.70 14.59 17.29
CA GLU A 288 1.29 13.21 17.03
C GLU A 288 1.08 12.95 15.54
N GLY A 289 1.52 11.79 15.09
CA GLY A 289 1.35 11.30 13.72
C GLY A 289 0.84 9.87 13.69
N TYR A 290 -0.11 9.59 12.80
CA TYR A 290 -0.70 8.27 12.61
C TYR A 290 -0.22 7.64 11.31
N CYS A 291 0.36 6.45 11.40
CA CYS A 291 0.89 5.70 10.26
C CYS A 291 0.07 4.41 10.09
N LEU A 292 -0.84 4.41 9.13
CA LEU A 292 -1.70 3.28 8.80
C LEU A 292 -1.25 2.60 7.52
N THR A 293 -1.13 1.28 7.53
CA THR A 293 -0.77 0.50 6.35
C THR A 293 -1.82 -0.59 6.12
N PHE A 294 -2.35 -0.66 4.90
CA PHE A 294 -3.15 -1.80 4.47
C PHE A 294 -2.26 -2.86 3.86
N TYR A 295 -2.47 -4.10 4.26
CA TYR A 295 -1.71 -5.25 3.82
C TYR A 295 -2.60 -6.31 3.17
N SER A 296 -2.17 -6.81 2.01
CA SER A 296 -2.72 -7.97 1.32
C SER A 296 -1.62 -8.70 0.58
N TYR A 297 -1.65 -10.02 0.57
CA TYR A 297 -0.71 -10.83 -0.20
C TYR A 297 -0.78 -10.55 -1.70
N LYS A 298 -1.94 -10.15 -2.22
CA LYS A 298 -2.10 -9.71 -3.62
C LYS A 298 -1.20 -8.52 -3.99
N ASP A 299 -0.88 -7.65 -3.04
CA ASP A 299 0.02 -6.52 -3.29
C ASP A 299 1.48 -7.00 -3.42
N ILE A 300 1.86 -8.04 -2.68
CA ILE A 300 3.18 -8.67 -2.80
C ILE A 300 3.37 -9.24 -4.20
N GLN A 301 2.40 -9.99 -4.70
CA GLN A 301 2.43 -10.53 -6.07
C GLN A 301 2.53 -9.43 -7.15
N LYS A 302 1.88 -8.28 -6.95
CA LYS A 302 2.03 -7.13 -7.86
C LYS A 302 3.44 -6.53 -7.79
N LEU A 303 4.00 -6.38 -6.59
CA LEU A 303 5.36 -5.86 -6.40
C LEU A 303 6.41 -6.79 -7.00
N GLU A 304 6.25 -8.11 -6.88
CA GLU A 304 7.11 -9.10 -7.54
C GLU A 304 7.05 -8.99 -9.07
N LYS A 305 5.85 -8.78 -9.64
CA LYS A 305 5.72 -8.54 -11.09
C LYS A 305 6.47 -7.29 -11.57
N PHE A 306 6.54 -6.23 -10.76
CA PHE A 306 7.33 -5.03 -11.10
C PHE A 306 8.85 -5.27 -11.07
N MET A 307 9.31 -6.35 -10.46
CA MET A 307 10.73 -6.73 -10.48
C MET A 307 11.11 -7.60 -11.69
N GLN A 308 10.11 -8.19 -12.36
CA GLN A 308 10.35 -9.00 -13.57
C GLN A 308 10.98 -8.15 -14.68
N GLY A 309 11.96 -8.73 -15.37
CA GLY A 309 12.71 -8.04 -16.45
C GLY A 309 13.89 -7.19 -15.99
N LYS A 310 14.12 -7.03 -14.69
CA LYS A 310 15.33 -6.42 -14.15
C LYS A 310 16.51 -7.40 -14.12
N PRO A 311 17.77 -6.92 -14.01
CA PRO A 311 18.92 -7.79 -13.77
C PRO A 311 18.68 -8.71 -12.55
N ILE A 312 19.19 -9.94 -12.60
CA ILE A 312 18.95 -10.96 -11.56
C ILE A 312 19.35 -10.46 -10.16
N ALA A 313 20.51 -9.80 -10.05
CA ALA A 313 20.97 -9.23 -8.79
C ALA A 313 20.00 -8.18 -8.20
N GLU A 314 19.41 -7.32 -9.03
CA GLU A 314 18.40 -6.36 -8.59
C GLU A 314 17.08 -7.04 -8.17
N GLN A 315 16.70 -8.14 -8.84
CA GLN A 315 15.53 -8.92 -8.47
C GLN A 315 15.71 -9.58 -7.09
N GLU A 316 16.89 -10.15 -6.83
CA GLU A 316 17.20 -10.79 -5.54
C GLU A 316 17.19 -9.78 -4.39
N ILE A 317 17.85 -8.62 -4.57
CA ILE A 317 17.83 -7.53 -3.59
C ILE A 317 16.40 -7.05 -3.37
N GLY A 318 15.66 -6.81 -4.45
CA GLY A 318 14.27 -6.35 -4.36
C GLY A 318 13.35 -7.33 -3.63
N LYS A 319 13.50 -8.64 -3.86
CA LYS A 319 12.78 -9.68 -3.13
C LYS A 319 13.13 -9.68 -1.64
N GLN A 320 14.41 -9.56 -1.31
CA GLN A 320 14.84 -9.51 0.09
C GLN A 320 14.25 -8.31 0.83
N LEU A 321 14.30 -7.11 0.24
CA LEU A 321 13.70 -5.91 0.82
C LEU A 321 12.18 -6.04 0.98
N LEU A 322 11.52 -6.66 0.02
CA LEU A 322 10.09 -6.93 0.07
C LEU A 322 9.74 -7.92 1.21
N MET A 323 10.51 -8.99 1.37
CA MET A 323 10.30 -9.96 2.45
C MET A 323 10.49 -9.35 3.85
N GLU A 324 11.42 -8.40 4.01
CA GLU A 324 11.54 -7.63 5.27
C GLU A 324 10.28 -6.80 5.55
N THR A 325 9.67 -6.25 4.50
CA THR A 325 8.42 -5.48 4.62
C THR A 325 7.23 -6.38 4.95
N VAL A 326 7.14 -7.56 4.34
CA VAL A 326 6.17 -8.62 4.69
C VAL A 326 6.33 -9.01 6.15
N SER A 327 7.57 -9.29 6.56
CA SER A 327 7.90 -9.63 7.94
C SER A 327 7.43 -8.57 8.94
N TYR A 328 7.60 -7.29 8.61
CA TYR A 328 7.10 -6.18 9.41
C TYR A 328 5.57 -6.12 9.43
N ALA A 329 4.90 -6.38 8.31
CA ALA A 329 3.44 -6.33 8.22
C ALA A 329 2.79 -7.45 9.04
N GLU A 330 3.29 -8.67 8.93
CA GLU A 330 2.69 -9.88 9.53
C GLU A 330 3.01 -10.07 11.02
N THR A 331 4.12 -9.50 11.49
CA THR A 331 4.58 -9.71 12.87
C THR A 331 3.57 -9.25 13.92
N SER A 332 3.49 -10.00 15.01
CA SER A 332 2.81 -9.61 16.26
C SER A 332 3.73 -8.92 17.27
N LEU A 333 5.02 -8.80 16.97
CA LEU A 333 5.96 -8.04 17.79
C LEU A 333 5.70 -6.55 17.71
N CYS A 334 6.19 -5.80 18.71
CA CYS A 334 6.13 -4.35 18.71
C CYS A 334 6.65 -3.79 17.37
N ARG A 335 5.81 -3.07 16.61
CA ARG A 335 6.16 -2.52 15.30
C ARG A 335 7.37 -1.60 15.35
N ARG A 336 7.45 -0.79 16.38
CA ARG A 336 8.57 0.11 16.63
C ARG A 336 9.87 -0.66 16.85
N LYS A 337 9.83 -1.73 17.65
CA LYS A 337 10.99 -2.58 17.94
C LYS A 337 11.52 -3.23 16.64
N VAL A 338 10.64 -3.76 15.83
CA VAL A 338 11.01 -4.37 14.54
C VAL A 338 11.62 -3.34 13.59
N LEU A 339 11.03 -2.15 13.49
CA LEU A 339 11.52 -1.09 12.62
C LEU A 339 12.89 -0.56 13.07
N LEU A 340 13.10 -0.34 14.37
CA LEU A 340 14.37 0.12 14.91
C LEU A 340 15.48 -0.94 14.74
N HIS A 341 15.16 -2.19 15.02
CA HIS A 341 16.08 -3.31 14.81
C HIS A 341 16.53 -3.41 13.32
N TYR A 342 15.62 -3.18 12.38
CA TYR A 342 15.95 -3.15 10.96
C TYR A 342 17.03 -2.11 10.63
N PHE A 343 17.02 -0.95 11.29
CA PHE A 343 18.03 0.10 11.16
C PHE A 343 19.26 -0.11 12.06
N GLY A 344 19.37 -1.25 12.73
CA GLY A 344 20.50 -1.59 13.62
C GLY A 344 20.47 -0.82 14.93
N GLU A 345 19.27 -0.46 15.42
CA GLU A 345 19.07 0.20 16.71
C GLU A 345 18.33 -0.74 17.67
N ASN A 346 18.88 -0.96 18.84
CA ASN A 346 18.21 -1.73 19.89
C ASN A 346 17.14 -0.87 20.58
N TYR A 347 16.01 -1.49 20.90
CA TYR A 347 14.92 -0.87 21.62
C TYR A 347 14.54 -1.77 22.80
N ASP A 348 14.90 -1.32 24.00
CA ASP A 348 14.84 -2.14 25.22
C ASP A 348 13.44 -2.21 25.83
N GLU A 349 12.54 -1.28 25.47
CA GLU A 349 11.17 -1.27 25.95
C GLU A 349 10.39 -2.48 25.43
N GLU A 350 9.67 -3.16 26.31
CA GLU A 350 8.82 -4.31 25.92
C GLU A 350 7.58 -3.85 25.17
N ASN A 351 6.99 -2.71 25.58
CA ASN A 351 5.78 -2.14 25.02
C ASN A 351 6.01 -0.65 24.69
N CYS A 352 5.86 -0.28 23.43
CA CYS A 352 6.05 1.12 23.01
C CYS A 352 4.82 2.02 23.29
N GLY A 353 3.68 1.47 23.69
CA GLY A 353 2.43 2.19 23.93
C GLY A 353 1.83 2.89 22.69
N ALA A 354 2.46 2.75 21.52
CA ALA A 354 2.12 3.50 20.31
C ALA A 354 2.19 2.65 19.03
N CYS A 355 1.71 1.41 19.07
CA CYS A 355 1.43 0.59 17.89
C CYS A 355 0.28 -0.39 18.18
N ASP A 356 -0.34 -0.89 17.12
CA ASP A 356 -1.44 -1.86 17.18
C ASP A 356 -1.09 -3.11 18.00
N ASN A 357 0.07 -3.72 17.75
CA ASN A 357 0.51 -4.93 18.45
C ASN A 357 0.73 -4.72 19.95
N CYS A 358 1.16 -3.53 20.38
CA CYS A 358 1.34 -3.23 21.80
C CYS A 358 0.02 -2.89 22.50
N LEU A 359 -0.93 -2.26 21.80
CA LEU A 359 -2.25 -1.93 22.37
C LEU A 359 -3.19 -3.13 22.37
N PHE A 360 -3.04 -4.04 21.40
CA PHE A 360 -3.88 -5.24 21.24
C PHE A 360 -3.00 -6.49 21.09
N PRO A 361 -2.24 -6.86 22.14
CA PRO A 361 -1.31 -7.98 22.07
C PRO A 361 -2.04 -9.32 21.87
N LYS A 362 -1.47 -10.18 21.04
CA LYS A 362 -1.91 -11.56 20.89
C LYS A 362 -1.45 -12.42 22.08
N LYS A 363 -2.07 -13.58 22.23
CA LYS A 363 -1.68 -14.54 23.26
C LYS A 363 -0.27 -15.06 23.01
N GLU A 364 0.51 -15.11 24.07
CA GLU A 364 1.81 -15.74 24.08
C GLU A 364 1.69 -17.24 24.33
N PHE A 365 2.60 -18.00 23.77
CA PHE A 365 2.77 -19.42 24.01
C PHE A 365 4.25 -19.77 24.16
N GLU A 366 4.53 -20.91 24.84
CA GLU A 366 5.90 -21.38 25.06
C GLU A 366 6.54 -21.82 23.74
N GLY A 367 7.66 -21.24 23.39
CA GLY A 367 8.37 -21.46 22.13
C GLY A 367 9.80 -21.98 22.27
N LYS A 368 10.20 -22.40 23.48
CA LYS A 368 11.56 -22.82 23.78
C LYS A 368 12.08 -23.93 22.87
N GLU A 369 11.29 -24.98 22.67
CA GLU A 369 11.69 -26.12 21.82
C GLU A 369 11.86 -25.67 20.35
N TYR A 370 10.97 -24.81 19.84
CA TYR A 370 11.11 -24.27 18.48
C TYR A 370 12.35 -23.38 18.32
N LEU A 371 12.74 -22.64 19.37
CA LEU A 371 13.99 -21.90 19.33
C LEU A 371 15.19 -22.84 19.32
N ILE A 372 15.16 -23.91 20.10
CA ILE A 372 16.23 -24.95 20.10
C ILE A 372 16.41 -25.53 18.69
N ASP A 373 15.31 -25.93 18.04
CA ASP A 373 15.34 -26.47 16.69
C ASP A 373 15.90 -25.46 15.68
N ALA A 374 15.47 -24.18 15.77
CA ALA A 374 15.97 -23.12 14.91
C ALA A 374 17.47 -22.84 15.12
N LEU A 375 17.98 -22.92 16.36
CA LEU A 375 19.41 -22.72 16.64
C LEU A 375 20.24 -23.92 16.21
N ASN A 376 19.73 -25.15 16.38
CA ASN A 376 20.41 -26.37 15.98
C ASN A 376 20.61 -26.46 14.46
N VAL A 377 19.56 -26.18 13.67
CA VAL A 377 19.68 -26.20 12.20
C VAL A 377 20.73 -25.19 11.71
N ILE A 378 20.87 -24.02 12.36
CA ILE A 378 21.92 -23.04 12.01
C ILE A 378 23.31 -23.64 12.22
N LEU A 379 23.54 -24.34 13.33
CA LEU A 379 24.82 -24.98 13.62
C LEU A 379 25.11 -26.15 12.66
N GLU A 380 24.11 -26.98 12.37
CA GLU A 380 24.26 -28.10 11.45
C GLU A 380 24.64 -27.68 10.04
N VAL A 381 24.09 -26.54 9.54
CA VAL A 381 24.47 -25.96 8.25
C VAL A 381 25.71 -25.08 8.36
N LYS A 382 26.44 -25.11 9.51
CA LYS A 382 27.70 -24.41 9.76
C LYS A 382 27.64 -22.90 9.56
N GLU A 383 26.50 -22.28 9.89
CA GLU A 383 26.28 -20.83 9.81
C GLU A 383 26.55 -20.25 8.42
N LYS A 384 26.16 -20.96 7.35
CA LYS A 384 26.45 -20.57 5.96
C LYS A 384 25.23 -20.30 5.10
N PHE A 385 24.04 -20.36 5.67
CA PHE A 385 22.79 -20.26 4.90
C PHE A 385 21.86 -19.17 5.44
N LYS A 386 20.88 -18.79 4.60
CA LYS A 386 19.83 -17.85 4.95
C LYS A 386 18.65 -18.54 5.61
N VAL A 387 17.72 -17.77 6.19
CA VAL A 387 16.53 -18.26 6.88
C VAL A 387 15.74 -19.23 5.99
N ASP A 388 15.45 -18.88 4.74
CA ASP A 388 14.59 -19.68 3.86
C ASP A 388 15.12 -21.12 3.68
N HIS A 389 16.44 -21.26 3.55
CA HIS A 389 17.07 -22.60 3.43
C HIS A 389 16.89 -23.43 4.71
N MET A 390 17.03 -22.82 5.87
CA MET A 390 16.84 -23.49 7.16
C MET A 390 15.37 -23.82 7.43
N VAL A 391 14.46 -22.96 7.00
CA VAL A 391 13.01 -23.22 7.06
C VAL A 391 12.66 -24.45 6.21
N ASN A 392 13.19 -24.57 4.98
CA ASN A 392 12.96 -25.74 4.13
C ASN A 392 13.49 -27.04 4.77
N ILE A 393 14.67 -26.98 5.44
CA ILE A 393 15.21 -28.12 6.19
C ILE A 393 14.26 -28.53 7.31
N LEU A 394 13.81 -27.57 8.15
CA LEU A 394 12.90 -27.86 9.26
C LEU A 394 11.55 -28.43 8.79
N LEU A 395 11.07 -27.98 7.63
CA LEU A 395 9.83 -28.50 7.02
C LEU A 395 10.01 -29.88 6.36
N GLY A 396 11.25 -30.32 6.11
CA GLY A 396 11.54 -31.52 5.34
C GLY A 396 11.31 -31.36 3.84
N GLU A 397 11.32 -30.10 3.35
CA GLU A 397 11.20 -29.79 1.93
C GLU A 397 12.56 -29.94 1.24
N THR A 398 12.58 -30.58 0.05
CA THR A 398 13.82 -30.83 -0.69
C THR A 398 13.90 -29.97 -1.93
N ASP A 399 14.99 -29.24 -2.08
CA ASP A 399 15.37 -28.54 -3.30
C ASP A 399 16.74 -29.00 -3.82
N SER A 400 17.19 -28.42 -4.91
CA SER A 400 18.50 -28.75 -5.52
C SER A 400 19.67 -28.39 -4.59
N MET A 401 19.54 -27.35 -3.76
CA MET A 401 20.57 -26.90 -2.83
C MET A 401 20.64 -27.85 -1.62
N ILE A 402 19.52 -28.20 -1.03
CA ILE A 402 19.45 -29.16 0.09
C ILE A 402 20.08 -30.48 -0.30
N LYS A 403 19.75 -31.02 -1.48
CA LYS A 403 20.35 -32.28 -1.99
C LYS A 403 21.84 -32.15 -2.28
N SER A 404 22.31 -31.06 -2.85
CA SER A 404 23.74 -30.89 -3.18
C SER A 404 24.64 -30.75 -1.97
N TYR A 405 24.12 -30.26 -0.86
CA TYR A 405 24.83 -30.16 0.42
C TYR A 405 24.54 -31.32 1.39
N HIS A 406 23.72 -32.31 1.00
CA HIS A 406 23.27 -33.43 1.83
C HIS A 406 22.56 -32.97 3.12
N HIS A 407 21.83 -31.86 3.05
CA HIS A 407 21.10 -31.35 4.21
C HIS A 407 19.77 -32.08 4.46
N ASP A 408 19.35 -32.95 3.56
CA ASP A 408 18.28 -33.93 3.75
C ASP A 408 18.67 -35.09 4.67
N GLU A 409 19.95 -35.22 5.06
CA GLU A 409 20.47 -36.19 6.01
C GLU A 409 20.72 -35.60 7.41
N LEU A 410 20.44 -34.30 7.63
CA LEU A 410 20.63 -33.65 8.93
C LEU A 410 19.61 -34.12 9.97
N GLU A 411 19.96 -34.06 11.25
CA GLU A 411 19.05 -34.39 12.36
C GLU A 411 17.85 -33.46 12.40
N SER A 412 18.05 -32.18 12.04
CA SER A 412 17.01 -31.16 11.95
C SER A 412 16.08 -31.30 10.73
N PHE A 413 16.35 -32.23 9.79
CA PHE A 413 15.53 -32.37 8.60
C PHE A 413 14.13 -32.89 8.89
N GLY A 414 13.10 -32.09 8.64
CA GLY A 414 11.69 -32.44 8.85
C GLY A 414 11.21 -32.42 10.31
N VAL A 415 12.06 -31.99 11.26
CA VAL A 415 11.70 -31.90 12.69
C VAL A 415 10.51 -30.97 12.91
N GLY A 416 10.36 -29.95 12.12
CA GLY A 416 9.32 -28.97 12.22
C GLY A 416 8.18 -29.10 11.20
N SER A 417 8.02 -30.28 10.58
CA SER A 417 7.06 -30.51 9.49
C SER A 417 5.58 -30.40 9.89
N GLU A 418 5.25 -30.41 11.21
CA GLU A 418 3.90 -30.14 11.70
C GLU A 418 3.50 -28.65 11.67
N LYS A 419 4.45 -27.75 11.42
CA LYS A 419 4.25 -26.30 11.25
C LYS A 419 4.41 -25.91 9.79
N ASN A 420 4.04 -24.67 9.46
CA ASN A 420 4.24 -24.11 8.13
C ASN A 420 5.44 -23.14 8.08
N ALA A 421 5.82 -22.73 6.89
CA ALA A 421 6.93 -21.79 6.67
C ALA A 421 6.73 -20.44 7.39
N GLN A 422 5.49 -19.95 7.48
CA GLN A 422 5.18 -18.70 8.17
C GLN A 422 5.52 -18.79 9.66
N PHE A 423 5.19 -19.91 10.30
CA PHE A 423 5.52 -20.16 11.70
C PHE A 423 7.04 -20.16 11.94
N TRP A 424 7.82 -20.88 11.11
CA TRP A 424 9.27 -20.90 11.27
C TRP A 424 9.92 -19.55 10.99
N ASN A 425 9.43 -18.81 10.02
CA ASN A 425 9.87 -17.43 9.79
C ASN A 425 9.60 -16.52 10.99
N MET A 426 8.48 -16.71 11.69
CA MET A 426 8.17 -16.02 12.96
C MET A 426 9.20 -16.39 14.05
N VAL A 427 9.55 -17.67 14.20
CA VAL A 427 10.55 -18.13 15.20
C VAL A 427 11.91 -17.46 14.92
N PHE A 428 12.41 -17.52 13.68
CA PHE A 428 13.68 -16.89 13.30
C PHE A 428 13.66 -15.38 13.49
N ARG A 429 12.55 -14.71 13.15
CA ARG A 429 12.38 -13.27 13.38
C ARG A 429 12.45 -12.92 14.87
N ARG A 430 11.76 -13.68 15.70
CA ARG A 430 11.80 -13.49 17.16
C ARG A 430 13.19 -13.71 17.72
N ALA A 431 13.90 -14.73 17.25
CA ALA A 431 15.27 -15.03 17.64
C ALA A 431 16.26 -13.91 17.26
N LEU A 432 16.11 -13.32 16.07
CA LEU A 432 16.87 -12.14 15.63
C LEU A 432 16.64 -10.92 16.54
N ILE A 433 15.37 -10.58 16.79
CA ILE A 433 15.03 -9.42 17.61
C ILE A 433 15.42 -9.61 19.07
N ALA A 434 15.41 -10.85 19.56
CA ALA A 434 15.86 -11.19 20.90
C ALA A 434 17.39 -11.38 20.99
N ASN A 435 18.13 -11.14 19.90
CA ASN A 435 19.58 -11.28 19.81
C ASN A 435 20.13 -12.68 20.16
N TYR A 436 19.40 -13.77 19.83
CA TYR A 436 19.93 -15.12 19.88
C TYR A 436 20.69 -15.47 18.61
N ILE A 437 20.31 -14.87 17.51
CA ILE A 437 20.97 -14.99 16.20
C ILE A 437 21.18 -13.61 15.61
N GLU A 438 22.14 -13.51 14.70
CA GLU A 438 22.45 -12.29 13.96
C GLU A 438 22.52 -12.55 12.46
N LYS A 439 22.36 -11.51 11.66
CA LYS A 439 22.44 -11.57 10.21
C LYS A 439 23.78 -11.03 9.76
N ASP A 440 24.62 -11.89 9.20
CA ASP A 440 25.91 -11.47 8.62
C ASP A 440 25.65 -10.70 7.31
N ILE A 441 25.81 -9.40 7.41
CA ILE A 441 25.50 -8.45 6.33
C ILE A 441 26.54 -8.55 5.21
N GLU A 442 27.80 -8.83 5.54
CA GLU A 442 28.89 -8.95 4.56
C GLU A 442 28.75 -10.23 3.73
N GLN A 443 28.15 -11.26 4.28
CA GLN A 443 27.88 -12.53 3.61
C GLN A 443 26.43 -12.66 3.11
N TYR A 444 25.87 -11.58 2.58
CA TYR A 444 24.54 -11.56 1.94
C TYR A 444 23.37 -12.01 2.84
N GLY A 445 23.49 -11.83 4.15
CA GLY A 445 22.41 -12.11 5.09
C GLY A 445 22.36 -13.57 5.56
N VAL A 446 23.48 -14.25 5.58
CA VAL A 446 23.66 -15.53 6.26
C VAL A 446 23.39 -15.36 7.75
N ILE A 447 22.79 -16.38 8.38
CA ILE A 447 22.46 -16.36 9.81
C ILE A 447 23.54 -17.04 10.63
N LYS A 448 23.91 -16.40 11.73
CA LYS A 448 24.88 -16.91 12.70
C LYS A 448 24.30 -16.86 14.11
N LEU A 449 24.77 -17.71 15.01
CA LEU A 449 24.46 -17.61 16.42
C LEU A 449 25.25 -16.47 17.07
N THR A 450 24.60 -15.76 17.95
CA THR A 450 25.30 -14.86 18.89
C THR A 450 25.82 -15.63 20.10
N GLU A 451 26.65 -14.99 20.94
CA GLU A 451 27.07 -15.56 22.20
C GLU A 451 25.86 -16.00 23.07
N LYS A 452 24.80 -15.15 23.09
CA LYS A 452 23.53 -15.46 23.76
C LYS A 452 22.82 -16.70 23.19
N GLY A 453 22.89 -16.91 21.88
CA GLY A 453 22.35 -18.11 21.22
C GLY A 453 23.10 -19.36 21.66
N HIS A 454 24.42 -19.31 21.68
CA HIS A 454 25.25 -20.42 22.18
C HIS A 454 25.05 -20.73 23.68
N GLU A 455 24.85 -19.69 24.50
CA GLU A 455 24.50 -19.86 25.93
C GLU A 455 23.12 -20.51 26.09
N PHE A 456 22.13 -20.08 25.29
CA PHE A 456 20.79 -20.63 25.33
C PHE A 456 20.75 -22.14 25.02
N LEU A 457 21.52 -22.61 24.06
CA LEU A 457 21.61 -24.05 23.77
C LEU A 457 22.24 -24.88 24.91
N LYS A 458 23.11 -24.24 25.72
CA LYS A 458 23.71 -24.91 26.90
C LYS A 458 22.76 -24.97 28.09
N GLU A 459 22.02 -23.88 28.30
CA GLU A 459 21.06 -23.70 29.40
C GLU A 459 19.77 -23.06 28.87
N PRO A 460 18.85 -23.82 28.26
CA PRO A 460 17.61 -23.29 27.70
C PRO A 460 16.72 -22.64 28.77
N LYS A 461 16.30 -21.41 28.52
CA LYS A 461 15.37 -20.65 29.35
C LYS A 461 14.01 -20.52 28.65
N ASP A 462 13.00 -20.05 29.36
CA ASP A 462 11.70 -19.81 28.79
C ASP A 462 11.81 -18.80 27.64
N PHE A 463 11.16 -19.12 26.52
CA PHE A 463 11.15 -18.28 25.33
C PHE A 463 9.73 -18.19 24.80
N MET A 464 9.11 -17.02 24.97
CA MET A 464 7.72 -16.82 24.58
C MET A 464 7.60 -16.36 23.13
N LEU A 465 6.69 -16.97 22.42
CA LEU A 465 6.29 -16.64 21.05
C LEU A 465 4.85 -16.11 21.03
N MET A 466 4.54 -15.31 20.04
CA MET A 466 3.17 -14.89 19.71
C MET A 466 2.89 -15.26 18.27
N GLU A 467 1.70 -15.80 17.96
CA GLU A 467 1.31 -16.06 16.58
C GLU A 467 1.30 -14.77 15.77
N ASP A 468 1.91 -14.83 14.60
CA ASP A 468 1.86 -13.71 13.65
C ASP A 468 0.43 -13.48 13.10
N HIS A 469 0.20 -12.33 12.50
CA HIS A 469 -1.08 -12.02 11.86
C HIS A 469 -1.24 -12.84 10.59
N ASN A 470 -2.32 -13.61 10.51
CA ASN A 470 -2.72 -14.27 9.27
C ASN A 470 -3.78 -13.42 8.55
N PHE A 471 -3.29 -12.54 7.69
CA PHE A 471 -4.16 -11.63 6.94
C PHE A 471 -4.89 -12.33 5.79
N GLU A 472 -4.37 -13.43 5.23
CA GLU A 472 -5.03 -14.21 4.18
C GLU A 472 -6.30 -14.86 4.69
N GLU A 473 -6.22 -15.59 5.82
CA GLU A 473 -7.42 -16.13 6.46
C GLU A 473 -8.40 -15.03 6.90
N SER A 474 -7.90 -13.87 7.26
CA SER A 474 -8.74 -12.73 7.63
C SER A 474 -9.45 -12.16 6.40
N GLU A 475 -8.78 -12.08 5.24
CA GLU A 475 -9.39 -11.67 3.97
C GLU A 475 -10.42 -12.69 3.49
N GLU A 476 -10.11 -13.99 3.52
CA GLU A 476 -11.03 -15.07 3.13
C GLU A 476 -12.26 -15.11 4.06
N LYS A 477 -12.05 -15.12 5.37
CA LYS A 477 -13.15 -15.09 6.36
C LYS A 477 -14.01 -13.83 6.28
N LEU A 478 -13.45 -12.69 5.86
CA LEU A 478 -14.16 -11.44 5.68
C LEU A 478 -14.81 -11.35 4.29
N GLN A 479 -14.24 -11.99 3.25
CA GLN A 479 -14.87 -12.13 1.93
C GLN A 479 -16.00 -13.16 1.96
N GLU A 480 -15.84 -14.31 2.62
CA GLU A 480 -16.91 -15.28 2.86
C GLU A 480 -18.02 -14.73 3.75
N LYS A 481 -17.70 -13.83 4.68
CA LYS A 481 -18.68 -13.17 5.55
C LYS A 481 -19.23 -11.87 4.99
N GLY A 482 -18.87 -11.45 3.75
CA GLY A 482 -19.41 -10.24 3.12
C GLY A 482 -19.27 -8.97 3.97
N GLY A 483 -18.15 -8.79 4.67
CA GLY A 483 -17.95 -7.59 5.51
C GLY A 483 -18.83 -7.55 6.75
N VAL A 484 -19.22 -8.68 7.31
CA VAL A 484 -20.17 -8.77 8.43
C VAL A 484 -19.46 -8.38 9.74
N SER A 485 -19.69 -7.18 10.23
CA SER A 485 -20.09 -7.00 11.62
C SER A 485 -21.10 -8.11 11.92
N ALA A 486 -20.91 -8.90 12.99
CA ALA A 486 -21.68 -10.14 13.25
C ALA A 486 -23.14 -10.01 12.77
N LEU A 487 -23.52 -10.80 11.75
CA LEU A 487 -24.82 -10.73 11.10
C LEU A 487 -25.88 -10.63 12.18
N ASP A 488 -26.65 -9.56 12.19
CA ASP A 488 -27.79 -9.45 13.11
C ASP A 488 -28.87 -10.44 12.67
N ASN A 489 -28.70 -11.68 13.14
CA ASN A 489 -29.60 -12.78 12.79
C ASN A 489 -31.06 -12.50 13.15
N THR A 490 -31.29 -11.63 14.13
CA THR A 490 -32.64 -11.23 14.54
C THR A 490 -33.23 -10.30 13.49
N LEU A 491 -32.51 -9.25 13.11
CA LEU A 491 -32.95 -8.35 12.04
C LEU A 491 -33.10 -9.09 10.72
N PHE A 492 -32.16 -9.98 10.38
CA PHE A 492 -32.23 -10.76 9.15
C PHE A 492 -33.50 -11.61 9.05
N ALA A 493 -33.90 -12.28 10.13
CA ALA A 493 -35.16 -13.03 10.17
C ALA A 493 -36.36 -12.11 9.96
N ILE A 494 -36.40 -10.93 10.60
CA ILE A 494 -37.43 -9.93 10.44
C ILE A 494 -37.57 -9.45 8.99
N LEU A 495 -36.43 -9.11 8.37
CA LEU A 495 -36.38 -8.63 6.98
C LEU A 495 -36.77 -9.73 5.98
N LYS A 496 -36.40 -10.99 6.24
CA LYS A 496 -36.86 -12.14 5.44
C LYS A 496 -38.36 -12.33 5.45
N ASP A 497 -38.99 -12.19 6.63
CA ASP A 497 -40.43 -12.30 6.76
C ASP A 497 -41.17 -11.09 6.15
N LEU A 498 -40.62 -9.89 6.27
CA LEU A 498 -41.11 -8.70 5.58
C LEU A 498 -41.07 -8.88 4.05
N ARG A 499 -39.93 -9.37 3.53
CA ARG A 499 -39.77 -9.65 2.10
C ARG A 499 -40.81 -10.63 1.57
N LYS A 500 -41.11 -11.71 2.32
CA LYS A 500 -42.16 -12.68 1.94
C LYS A 500 -43.56 -12.03 1.89
N LYS A 501 -43.85 -11.12 2.84
CA LYS A 501 -45.14 -10.39 2.86
C LYS A 501 -45.29 -9.47 1.66
N ILE A 502 -44.22 -8.72 1.32
CA ILE A 502 -44.21 -7.79 0.19
C ILE A 502 -44.26 -8.56 -1.15
N ALA A 503 -43.51 -9.66 -1.26
CA ALA A 503 -43.51 -10.53 -2.43
C ALA A 503 -44.93 -11.09 -2.70
N LYS A 504 -45.61 -11.62 -1.65
CA LYS A 504 -47.00 -12.13 -1.75
C LYS A 504 -47.97 -11.02 -2.16
N LYS A 505 -47.80 -9.78 -1.62
CA LYS A 505 -48.64 -8.62 -1.96
C LYS A 505 -48.50 -8.24 -3.44
N ASN A 506 -47.33 -8.41 -4.02
CA ASN A 506 -47.03 -8.05 -5.40
C ASN A 506 -47.12 -9.25 -6.38
N ASN A 507 -47.43 -10.45 -5.88
CA ASN A 507 -47.48 -11.71 -6.63
C ASN A 507 -46.14 -11.98 -7.37
N LEU A 508 -45.03 -11.86 -6.64
CA LEU A 508 -43.66 -12.04 -7.13
C LEU A 508 -42.89 -13.01 -6.24
N PRO A 509 -41.91 -13.74 -6.76
CA PRO A 509 -40.96 -14.49 -5.95
C PRO A 509 -40.18 -13.56 -4.98
N PRO A 510 -39.90 -13.98 -3.73
CA PRO A 510 -39.26 -13.13 -2.73
C PRO A 510 -37.90 -12.56 -3.17
N TYR A 511 -37.09 -13.34 -3.91
CA TYR A 511 -35.77 -12.91 -4.38
C TYR A 511 -35.81 -11.78 -5.43
N VAL A 512 -36.94 -11.59 -6.10
CA VAL A 512 -37.13 -10.46 -7.05
C VAL A 512 -37.21 -9.12 -6.30
N ILE A 513 -37.78 -9.12 -5.08
CA ILE A 513 -37.81 -7.93 -4.23
C ILE A 513 -36.37 -7.56 -3.83
N PHE A 514 -35.75 -8.39 -3.00
CA PHE A 514 -34.34 -8.28 -2.60
C PHE A 514 -33.75 -9.68 -2.42
N GLN A 515 -32.52 -9.88 -2.88
CA GLN A 515 -31.78 -11.13 -2.72
C GLN A 515 -31.26 -11.26 -1.26
N ASP A 516 -30.90 -12.49 -0.82
CA ASP A 516 -30.36 -12.72 0.53
C ASP A 516 -29.13 -11.87 0.82
N PRO A 517 -28.12 -11.72 -0.09
CA PRO A 517 -26.99 -10.82 0.12
C PRO A 517 -27.39 -9.36 0.35
N SER A 518 -28.47 -8.88 -0.27
CA SER A 518 -28.98 -7.53 -0.01
C SER A 518 -29.56 -7.39 1.39
N LEU A 519 -30.28 -8.41 1.88
CA LEU A 519 -30.78 -8.41 3.26
C LEU A 519 -29.66 -8.52 4.29
N GLU A 520 -28.63 -9.30 4.01
CA GLU A 520 -27.43 -9.40 4.83
C GLU A 520 -26.72 -8.06 4.92
N ASP A 521 -26.56 -7.37 3.80
CA ASP A 521 -25.97 -6.04 3.74
C ASP A 521 -26.83 -4.98 4.47
N MET A 522 -28.17 -5.09 4.41
CA MET A 522 -29.07 -4.27 5.23
C MET A 522 -28.88 -4.51 6.73
N CYS A 523 -28.69 -5.76 7.17
CA CYS A 523 -28.43 -6.11 8.58
C CYS A 523 -27.06 -5.66 9.09
N THR A 524 -26.12 -5.41 8.17
CA THR A 524 -24.80 -4.90 8.49
C THR A 524 -24.77 -3.38 8.51
N ASN A 525 -25.48 -2.76 7.58
CA ASN A 525 -25.43 -1.32 7.34
C ASN A 525 -26.61 -0.54 7.93
N TYR A 526 -27.66 -1.19 8.36
CA TYR A 526 -28.86 -0.59 8.98
C TYR A 526 -29.36 0.67 8.24
N PRO A 527 -29.75 0.60 6.94
CA PRO A 527 -30.22 1.76 6.20
C PRO A 527 -31.55 2.26 6.75
N ILE A 528 -31.62 3.53 7.16
CA ILE A 528 -32.85 4.16 7.74
C ILE A 528 -33.45 5.21 6.80
N THR A 529 -32.88 5.38 5.61
CA THR A 529 -33.46 6.22 4.55
C THR A 529 -33.43 5.47 3.21
N LEU A 530 -34.31 5.88 2.28
CA LEU A 530 -34.33 5.28 0.95
C LEU A 530 -33.01 5.51 0.16
N GLU A 531 -32.33 6.62 0.44
CA GLU A 531 -31.04 6.92 -0.15
C GLU A 531 -29.95 5.96 0.36
N GLU A 532 -29.95 5.70 1.67
CA GLU A 532 -29.05 4.70 2.27
C GLU A 532 -29.37 3.29 1.74
N LEU A 533 -30.65 2.94 1.63
CA LEU A 533 -31.09 1.66 1.09
C LEU A 533 -30.69 1.48 -0.38
N ALA A 534 -30.69 2.53 -1.18
CA ALA A 534 -30.24 2.48 -2.58
C ALA A 534 -28.72 2.22 -2.72
N ASN A 535 -27.94 2.38 -1.65
CA ASN A 535 -26.51 2.10 -1.60
C ASN A 535 -26.18 0.66 -1.15
N ILE A 536 -27.19 -0.11 -0.75
CA ILE A 536 -27.04 -1.52 -0.37
C ILE A 536 -26.73 -2.37 -1.62
N GLN A 537 -25.88 -3.36 -1.46
CA GLN A 537 -25.50 -4.27 -2.54
C GLN A 537 -26.74 -4.92 -3.17
N GLY A 538 -26.87 -4.80 -4.50
CA GLY A 538 -28.03 -5.34 -5.22
C GLY A 538 -29.34 -4.56 -5.03
N VAL A 539 -29.29 -3.37 -4.43
CA VAL A 539 -30.44 -2.47 -4.28
C VAL A 539 -30.15 -1.17 -5.00
N GLY A 540 -30.72 -0.99 -6.17
CA GLY A 540 -30.64 0.30 -6.89
C GLY A 540 -31.76 1.25 -6.47
N SER A 541 -31.64 2.52 -6.89
CA SER A 541 -32.64 3.57 -6.57
C SER A 541 -34.07 3.18 -6.99
N GLY A 542 -34.24 2.47 -8.08
CA GLY A 542 -35.55 1.98 -8.54
C GLY A 542 -36.18 0.98 -7.56
N LYS A 543 -35.41 -0.03 -7.12
CA LYS A 543 -35.87 -1.01 -6.12
C LYS A 543 -36.11 -0.40 -4.75
N ALA A 544 -35.23 0.52 -4.33
CA ALA A 544 -35.38 1.25 -3.08
C ALA A 544 -36.66 2.06 -3.06
N GLN A 545 -37.01 2.77 -4.13
CA GLN A 545 -38.24 3.53 -4.24
C GLN A 545 -39.50 2.64 -4.31
N LYS A 546 -39.42 1.51 -5.01
CA LYS A 546 -40.54 0.64 -5.26
C LYS A 546 -40.95 -0.24 -4.06
N TYR A 547 -39.95 -0.77 -3.36
CA TYR A 547 -40.13 -1.76 -2.30
C TYR A 547 -39.50 -1.37 -0.96
N GLY A 548 -38.65 -0.33 -0.93
CA GLY A 548 -37.79 -0.07 0.21
C GLY A 548 -38.43 0.58 1.42
N GLN A 549 -39.54 1.29 1.26
CA GLN A 549 -40.14 2.10 2.35
C GLN A 549 -40.43 1.28 3.60
N GLU A 550 -41.09 0.12 3.45
CA GLU A 550 -41.43 -0.76 4.58
C GLU A 550 -40.15 -1.36 5.24
N PHE A 551 -39.09 -1.61 4.46
CA PHE A 551 -37.80 -2.08 5.01
C PHE A 551 -37.08 -1.01 5.82
N VAL A 552 -37.02 0.21 5.28
CA VAL A 552 -36.43 1.36 5.98
C VAL A 552 -37.13 1.65 7.31
N GLU A 553 -38.45 1.60 7.35
CA GLU A 553 -39.23 1.81 8.57
C GLU A 553 -38.92 0.75 9.62
N VAL A 554 -38.88 -0.53 9.23
CA VAL A 554 -38.57 -1.65 10.13
C VAL A 554 -37.13 -1.56 10.66
N ILE A 555 -36.19 -1.24 9.78
CA ILE A 555 -34.79 -1.11 10.18
C ILE A 555 -34.61 0.09 11.12
N LYS A 556 -35.25 1.22 10.82
CA LYS A 556 -35.17 2.42 11.65
C LYS A 556 -35.72 2.14 13.06
N GLN A 557 -36.88 1.52 13.16
CA GLN A 557 -37.47 1.11 14.45
C GLN A 557 -36.54 0.14 15.20
N TYR A 558 -35.96 -0.83 14.50
CA TYR A 558 -35.04 -1.80 15.09
C TYR A 558 -33.76 -1.13 15.65
N VAL A 559 -33.23 -0.15 14.95
CA VAL A 559 -32.06 0.64 15.37
C VAL A 559 -32.36 1.46 16.62
N GLU A 560 -33.56 2.12 16.66
CA GLU A 560 -34.00 2.90 17.81
C GLU A 560 -34.24 2.01 19.03
N ASP A 561 -34.94 0.88 18.86
CA ASP A 561 -35.32 -0.03 19.96
C ASP A 561 -34.07 -0.75 20.59
N ASN A 562 -33.02 -0.95 19.85
CA ASN A 562 -31.80 -1.64 20.30
C ASN A 562 -30.62 -0.70 20.56
N GLU A 563 -30.84 0.62 20.54
CA GLU A 563 -29.78 1.65 20.73
C GLU A 563 -28.52 1.41 19.89
N ILE A 564 -28.70 0.99 18.62
CA ILE A 564 -27.59 0.65 17.75
C ILE A 564 -26.89 1.92 17.28
N GLU A 565 -25.64 2.14 17.69
CA GLU A 565 -24.76 3.13 17.09
C GLU A 565 -24.36 2.67 15.68
N ARG A 566 -24.99 3.26 14.67
CA ARG A 566 -24.72 2.92 13.28
C ARG A 566 -23.37 3.45 12.84
N ALA A 567 -22.54 2.60 12.23
CA ALA A 567 -21.33 3.04 11.53
C ALA A 567 -21.64 4.00 10.35
N GLN A 568 -22.88 4.41 10.16
CA GLN A 568 -23.45 4.99 8.94
C GLN A 568 -23.85 6.46 9.01
N ASP A 569 -23.61 7.12 10.08
CA ASP A 569 -23.51 8.59 9.99
C ASP A 569 -22.36 8.99 9.05
N LEU A 570 -21.66 7.96 8.53
CA LEU A 570 -20.61 7.99 7.50
C LEU A 570 -21.08 7.32 6.19
N VAL A 571 -21.99 7.96 5.45
CA VAL A 571 -22.33 7.54 4.08
C VAL A 571 -21.10 7.75 3.17
N VAL A 572 -20.45 6.66 2.80
CA VAL A 572 -19.43 6.67 1.74
C VAL A 572 -20.15 6.77 0.40
N LYS A 573 -20.17 7.96 -0.19
CA LYS A 573 -20.61 8.13 -1.57
C LYS A 573 -19.60 7.47 -2.49
N THR A 574 -19.98 6.38 -3.16
CA THR A 574 -19.19 5.85 -4.26
C THR A 574 -19.39 6.76 -5.47
N VAL A 575 -18.31 7.04 -6.21
CA VAL A 575 -18.44 7.60 -7.56
C VAL A 575 -19.18 6.51 -8.33
N ALA A 576 -20.37 6.84 -8.84
CA ALA A 576 -20.99 6.00 -9.83
C ALA A 576 -19.96 5.90 -10.96
N ASN A 577 -19.28 4.78 -11.05
CA ASN A 577 -18.46 4.47 -12.21
C ASN A 577 -19.44 4.44 -13.38
N LYS A 578 -19.65 5.59 -14.02
CA LYS A 578 -20.11 5.68 -15.38
C LYS A 578 -18.96 5.11 -16.22
N SER A 579 -18.71 3.83 -16.05
CA SER A 579 -17.85 3.10 -16.97
C SER A 579 -18.40 3.46 -18.33
N LYS A 580 -17.58 4.09 -19.18
CA LYS A 580 -17.94 4.33 -20.60
C LYS A 580 -18.54 3.08 -21.20
N PHE A 581 -18.14 1.96 -20.69
CA PHE A 581 -18.56 0.62 -21.06
C PHE A 581 -20.01 0.30 -20.66
N LYS A 582 -20.45 0.56 -19.42
CA LYS A 582 -21.86 0.36 -19.02
C LYS A 582 -22.80 1.26 -19.80
N VAL A 583 -22.40 2.51 -20.02
CA VAL A 583 -23.16 3.46 -20.85
C VAL A 583 -23.20 2.98 -22.30
N TYR A 584 -22.10 2.44 -22.81
CA TYR A 584 -22.03 1.86 -24.14
C TYR A 584 -22.99 0.66 -24.32
N ILE A 585 -22.99 -0.29 -23.38
CA ILE A 585 -23.94 -1.42 -23.40
C ILE A 585 -25.39 -0.92 -23.40
N ILE A 586 -25.76 -0.04 -22.47
CA ILE A 586 -27.11 0.50 -22.36
C ILE A 586 -27.54 1.19 -23.67
N GLN A 587 -26.69 2.06 -24.22
CA GLN A 587 -27.00 2.81 -25.44
C GLN A 587 -27.16 1.90 -26.69
N ASN A 588 -26.38 0.82 -26.78
CA ASN A 588 -26.49 -0.11 -27.92
C ASN A 588 -27.68 -1.05 -27.76
N ILE A 589 -28.04 -1.46 -26.54
CA ILE A 589 -29.27 -2.19 -26.28
C ILE A 589 -30.51 -1.34 -26.59
N ASP A 590 -30.50 -0.05 -26.17
CA ASP A 590 -31.57 0.89 -26.51
C ASP A 590 -31.74 1.10 -28.05
N ARG A 591 -30.63 0.96 -28.78
CA ARG A 591 -30.62 1.00 -30.28
C ARG A 591 -30.96 -0.34 -30.91
N GLN A 592 -31.23 -1.38 -30.12
CA GLN A 592 -31.49 -2.73 -30.54
C GLN A 592 -30.38 -3.35 -31.43
N ILE A 593 -29.11 -3.02 -31.08
CA ILE A 593 -27.96 -3.66 -31.72
C ILE A 593 -27.87 -5.09 -31.18
N ASP A 594 -27.49 -6.02 -32.06
CA ASP A 594 -27.33 -7.43 -31.72
C ASP A 594 -26.32 -7.61 -30.56
N LEU A 595 -26.63 -8.48 -29.59
CA LEU A 595 -25.79 -8.65 -28.39
C LEU A 595 -24.42 -9.25 -28.74
N GLU A 596 -24.32 -10.11 -29.76
CA GLU A 596 -23.03 -10.64 -30.20
C GLU A 596 -22.16 -9.55 -30.85
N ASP A 597 -22.77 -8.62 -31.60
CA ASP A 597 -22.09 -7.46 -32.15
C ASP A 597 -21.57 -6.51 -31.03
N ILE A 598 -22.37 -6.30 -29.98
CA ILE A 598 -21.96 -5.50 -28.82
C ILE A 598 -20.76 -6.14 -28.12
N ALA A 599 -20.78 -7.47 -27.93
CA ALA A 599 -19.67 -8.20 -27.32
C ALA A 599 -18.40 -8.10 -28.16
N SER A 600 -18.53 -8.39 -29.48
CA SER A 600 -17.42 -8.39 -30.43
C SER A 600 -16.75 -7.02 -30.55
N ALA A 601 -17.52 -5.94 -30.58
CA ALA A 601 -17.02 -4.57 -30.69
C ALA A 601 -16.11 -4.13 -29.52
N GLU A 602 -16.32 -4.69 -28.33
CA GLU A 602 -15.54 -4.42 -27.11
C GLU A 602 -14.54 -5.54 -26.79
N GLY A 603 -14.43 -6.55 -27.66
CA GLY A 603 -13.49 -7.67 -27.51
C GLY A 603 -13.85 -8.63 -26.35
N LEU A 604 -15.13 -8.71 -26.00
CA LEU A 604 -15.67 -9.60 -24.98
C LEU A 604 -16.20 -10.90 -25.57
N THR A 605 -16.25 -11.94 -24.76
CA THR A 605 -17.07 -13.10 -25.00
C THR A 605 -18.53 -12.78 -24.72
N PHE A 606 -19.46 -13.53 -25.31
CA PHE A 606 -20.89 -13.36 -25.08
C PHE A 606 -21.25 -13.57 -23.58
N GLU A 607 -20.61 -14.54 -22.93
CA GLU A 607 -20.77 -14.80 -21.51
C GLU A 607 -20.32 -13.59 -20.64
N GLU A 608 -19.23 -12.94 -21.00
CA GLU A 608 -18.75 -11.74 -20.31
C GLU A 608 -19.71 -10.56 -20.48
N LEU A 609 -20.31 -10.40 -21.68
CA LEU A 609 -21.35 -9.40 -21.89
C LEU A 609 -22.58 -9.66 -21.02
N ILE A 610 -23.06 -10.91 -20.95
CA ILE A 610 -24.20 -11.27 -20.09
C ILE A 610 -23.91 -10.93 -18.62
N LYS A 611 -22.72 -11.22 -18.12
CA LYS A 611 -22.29 -10.84 -16.75
C LYS A 611 -22.37 -9.33 -16.50
N GLU A 612 -21.92 -8.52 -17.46
CA GLU A 612 -22.01 -7.07 -17.35
C GLU A 612 -23.46 -6.56 -17.40
N MET A 613 -24.30 -7.17 -18.24
CA MET A 613 -25.74 -6.87 -18.31
C MET A 613 -26.45 -7.25 -17.00
N GLU A 614 -26.13 -8.39 -16.40
CA GLU A 614 -26.60 -8.79 -15.07
C GLU A 614 -26.22 -7.74 -14.02
N ALA A 615 -24.95 -7.29 -14.00
CA ALA A 615 -24.51 -6.26 -13.07
C ALA A 615 -25.23 -4.91 -13.28
N ILE A 616 -25.64 -4.58 -14.52
CA ILE A 616 -26.42 -3.38 -14.83
C ILE A 616 -27.85 -3.52 -14.31
N VAL A 617 -28.51 -4.64 -14.62
CA VAL A 617 -29.90 -4.90 -14.21
C VAL A 617 -30.03 -5.03 -12.68
N PHE A 618 -29.11 -5.76 -12.05
CA PHE A 618 -29.12 -5.93 -10.59
C PHE A 618 -28.79 -4.63 -9.84
N SER A 619 -28.10 -3.66 -10.49
CA SER A 619 -27.92 -2.31 -9.93
C SER A 619 -29.17 -1.39 -10.05
N GLY A 620 -30.26 -1.87 -10.64
CA GLY A 620 -31.54 -1.15 -10.76
C GLY A 620 -31.75 -0.44 -12.12
N THR A 621 -30.93 -0.74 -13.13
CA THR A 621 -31.12 -0.19 -14.49
C THR A 621 -31.90 -1.16 -15.34
N LYS A 622 -32.98 -0.71 -15.99
CA LYS A 622 -33.75 -1.53 -16.91
C LYS A 622 -33.00 -1.71 -18.23
N LEU A 623 -32.94 -2.94 -18.71
CA LEU A 623 -32.48 -3.27 -20.06
C LEU A 623 -33.60 -3.96 -20.82
N ASN A 624 -33.97 -3.44 -21.98
CA ASN A 624 -34.96 -4.10 -22.84
C ASN A 624 -34.25 -4.93 -23.90
N ILE A 625 -34.16 -6.23 -23.65
CA ILE A 625 -33.53 -7.22 -24.54
C ILE A 625 -34.56 -8.10 -25.25
N ASP A 626 -35.85 -7.73 -25.24
CA ASP A 626 -36.92 -8.51 -25.90
C ASP A 626 -36.65 -8.73 -27.40
N TYR A 627 -36.03 -7.74 -28.05
CA TYR A 627 -35.69 -7.84 -29.48
C TYR A 627 -34.72 -9.00 -29.77
N TYR A 628 -33.80 -9.30 -28.85
CA TYR A 628 -32.83 -10.40 -29.01
C TYR A 628 -33.46 -11.73 -28.56
N ILE A 629 -34.15 -11.75 -27.41
CA ILE A 629 -34.81 -12.96 -26.89
C ILE A 629 -35.81 -13.50 -27.87
N ASN A 630 -36.60 -12.66 -28.54
CA ASN A 630 -37.57 -13.08 -29.56
C ASN A 630 -36.95 -13.69 -30.83
N GLN A 631 -35.62 -13.56 -31.01
CA GLN A 631 -34.91 -14.21 -32.12
C GLN A 631 -34.44 -15.62 -31.75
N ILE A 632 -34.17 -15.88 -30.46
CA ILE A 632 -33.60 -17.14 -29.99
C ILE A 632 -34.62 -18.08 -29.36
N LEU A 633 -35.69 -17.54 -28.74
CA LEU A 633 -36.75 -18.31 -28.07
C LEU A 633 -38.12 -17.88 -28.60
N ASP A 634 -39.00 -18.86 -28.89
CA ASP A 634 -40.39 -18.59 -29.23
C ASP A 634 -41.24 -18.19 -27.99
N GLU A 635 -42.49 -17.76 -28.20
CA GLU A 635 -43.34 -17.26 -27.12
C GLU A 635 -43.69 -18.36 -26.11
N GLU A 636 -43.84 -19.64 -26.54
CA GLU A 636 -44.15 -20.76 -25.64
C GLU A 636 -42.95 -21.06 -24.73
N GLN A 637 -41.73 -21.11 -25.30
CA GLN A 637 -40.49 -21.32 -24.55
C GLN A 637 -40.21 -20.19 -23.56
N GLN A 638 -40.41 -18.95 -23.99
CA GLN A 638 -40.26 -17.78 -23.08
C GLN A 638 -41.24 -17.85 -21.90
N GLN A 639 -42.48 -18.26 -22.15
CA GLN A 639 -43.49 -18.37 -21.13
C GLN A 639 -43.16 -19.49 -20.14
N GLU A 640 -42.72 -20.62 -20.62
CA GLU A 640 -42.32 -21.78 -19.82
C GLU A 640 -41.18 -21.42 -18.85
N ILE A 641 -40.11 -20.81 -19.36
CA ILE A 641 -38.96 -20.37 -18.52
C ILE A 641 -39.41 -19.29 -17.54
N MET A 642 -40.25 -18.36 -17.97
CA MET A 642 -40.77 -17.30 -17.14
C MET A 642 -41.59 -17.83 -15.97
N ASP A 643 -42.49 -18.79 -16.21
CA ASP A 643 -43.35 -19.43 -15.23
C ASP A 643 -42.49 -20.22 -14.22
N TYR A 644 -41.45 -20.92 -14.67
CA TYR A 644 -40.50 -21.56 -13.78
C TYR A 644 -39.86 -20.55 -12.82
N PHE A 645 -39.25 -19.46 -13.32
CA PHE A 645 -38.62 -18.47 -12.47
C PHE A 645 -39.58 -17.71 -11.55
N MET A 646 -40.86 -17.61 -11.94
CA MET A 646 -41.90 -17.01 -11.08
C MET A 646 -42.31 -17.94 -9.90
N GLU A 647 -42.21 -19.26 -10.07
CA GLU A 647 -42.57 -20.25 -9.05
C GLU A 647 -41.35 -20.74 -8.24
N ALA A 648 -40.12 -20.60 -8.78
CA ALA A 648 -38.90 -21.07 -8.17
C ALA A 648 -38.59 -20.39 -6.82
N LYS A 649 -37.91 -21.12 -5.93
CA LYS A 649 -37.47 -20.59 -4.63
C LYS A 649 -36.20 -19.76 -4.72
N SER A 650 -35.38 -20.00 -5.74
CA SER A 650 -34.13 -19.30 -6.03
C SER A 650 -34.05 -18.99 -7.53
N ASP A 651 -33.20 -18.03 -7.91
CA ASP A 651 -32.90 -17.71 -9.31
C ASP A 651 -31.59 -18.36 -9.79
N ASN A 652 -31.21 -19.49 -9.16
CA ASN A 652 -30.01 -20.23 -9.53
C ASN A 652 -30.16 -20.85 -10.91
N ILE A 653 -29.22 -20.53 -11.81
CA ILE A 653 -29.24 -21.03 -13.18
C ILE A 653 -29.01 -22.55 -13.23
N GLY A 654 -28.15 -23.09 -12.35
CA GLY A 654 -27.90 -24.52 -12.27
C GLY A 654 -29.16 -25.33 -11.96
N ASP A 655 -29.97 -24.85 -10.98
CA ASP A 655 -31.24 -25.48 -10.62
C ASP A 655 -32.24 -25.45 -11.81
N ALA A 656 -32.28 -24.31 -12.54
CA ALA A 656 -33.12 -24.18 -13.74
C ALA A 656 -32.66 -25.10 -14.87
N TYR A 657 -31.35 -25.20 -15.08
CA TYR A 657 -30.78 -26.08 -16.13
C TYR A 657 -31.06 -27.57 -15.86
N GLU A 658 -31.00 -27.98 -14.60
CA GLU A 658 -31.35 -29.33 -14.17
C GLU A 658 -32.86 -29.62 -14.34
N GLU A 659 -33.73 -28.67 -13.98
CA GLU A 659 -35.20 -28.81 -14.11
C GLU A 659 -35.64 -28.97 -15.58
N PHE A 660 -35.01 -28.23 -16.48
CA PHE A 660 -35.30 -28.33 -17.92
C PHE A 660 -34.49 -29.42 -18.61
N GLU A 661 -33.81 -30.30 -17.88
CA GLU A 661 -33.01 -31.42 -18.40
C GLU A 661 -32.03 -31.02 -19.52
N GLY A 662 -31.65 -29.76 -19.62
CA GLY A 662 -30.75 -29.20 -20.62
C GLY A 662 -31.40 -28.79 -21.96
N ASP A 663 -32.74 -28.71 -22.02
CA ASP A 663 -33.48 -28.27 -23.20
C ASP A 663 -33.21 -26.80 -23.56
N TYR A 664 -32.79 -25.99 -22.57
CA TYR A 664 -32.36 -24.61 -22.75
C TYR A 664 -30.88 -24.45 -22.34
N SER A 665 -30.14 -23.62 -23.05
CA SER A 665 -28.77 -23.31 -22.67
C SER A 665 -28.71 -22.45 -21.40
N GLU A 666 -27.59 -22.50 -20.68
CA GLU A 666 -27.37 -21.59 -19.52
C GLU A 666 -27.47 -20.13 -19.91
N GLU A 667 -27.08 -19.79 -21.16
CA GLU A 667 -27.17 -18.42 -21.69
C GLU A 667 -28.61 -17.98 -21.87
N ASP A 668 -29.49 -18.86 -22.43
CA ASP A 668 -30.90 -18.58 -22.58
C ASP A 668 -31.60 -18.37 -21.24
N LEU A 669 -31.31 -19.23 -20.28
CA LEU A 669 -31.84 -19.13 -18.94
C LEU A 669 -31.38 -17.84 -18.24
N ARG A 670 -30.12 -17.41 -18.41
CA ARG A 670 -29.59 -16.15 -17.90
C ARG A 670 -30.26 -14.94 -18.53
N LEU A 671 -30.46 -14.96 -19.84
CA LEU A 671 -31.17 -13.88 -20.55
C LEU A 671 -32.63 -13.76 -20.10
N MET A 672 -33.32 -14.88 -19.90
CA MET A 672 -34.69 -14.89 -19.39
C MET A 672 -34.75 -14.40 -17.92
N ARG A 673 -33.80 -14.78 -17.10
CA ARG A 673 -33.65 -14.22 -15.73
C ARG A 673 -33.41 -12.71 -15.76
N LEU A 674 -32.55 -12.23 -16.66
CA LEU A 674 -32.32 -10.79 -16.87
C LEU A 674 -33.62 -10.06 -17.25
N LYS A 675 -34.40 -10.62 -18.18
CA LYS A 675 -35.72 -10.09 -18.57
C LYS A 675 -36.67 -10.00 -17.39
N LEU A 676 -36.74 -11.03 -16.57
CA LEU A 676 -37.55 -11.05 -15.34
C LEU A 676 -37.17 -9.92 -14.39
N HIS A 677 -35.88 -9.81 -14.05
CA HIS A 677 -35.39 -8.78 -13.14
C HIS A 677 -35.54 -7.37 -13.73
N SER A 678 -35.29 -7.19 -15.02
CA SER A 678 -35.47 -5.90 -15.69
C SER A 678 -36.92 -5.46 -15.74
N LYS A 679 -37.87 -6.39 -15.87
CA LYS A 679 -39.30 -6.11 -15.98
C LYS A 679 -39.97 -5.88 -14.60
N HIS A 680 -39.60 -6.66 -13.61
CA HIS A 680 -40.28 -6.73 -12.32
C HIS A 680 -39.43 -6.24 -11.13
N GLY A 681 -38.11 -6.33 -11.23
CA GLY A 681 -37.19 -5.98 -10.15
C GLY A 681 -36.78 -4.50 -10.11
N ASN A 682 -36.93 -3.74 -11.20
CA ASN A 682 -36.44 -2.36 -11.33
C ASN A 682 -37.56 -1.34 -11.52
#